data_0fdc950f348119255ff9794e21984f3b
#
_entry.id   0fdc950f348119255ff9794e21984f3b
#
_cell.length_a   1.000
_cell.length_b   1.000
_cell.length_c   1.000
_cell.angle_alpha   90.00
_cell.angle_beta   90.00
_cell.angle_gamma   90.00
#
_symmetry.space_group_name_H-M   'P 1'
#
loop_
_entity.id
_entity.type
_entity.pdbx_description
1 polymer ?
#
loop_
_entity_poly.entity_id
_entity_poly.type
_entity_poly.pdbx_seq_one_letter_code
_entity_poly.pdbx_strand_id
1 'polypeptide(L)'
;MKKVLCILLCLAVFMVGIGAYAVSTKTEFIRDDLPGIYTDTAVENWISPSLRSEHSSVSMEQAVINGQPPQYENDALRLDKGDVLRLPLSVTADGTYYLIAEYRSVAGQLADNELAVRVDSEAYMTSLPLIWADQNTQYPKDKYGNELSAEQRCLERFVCDKLVDRSDIRKEALKLSLKSGSYQLEIENQAQSIDIRALHLSKVEELPSYSQYQQQYGQQQGGTDITVQGELYALKSDSFIRAGGAKNQTVSPYDSFVTVMNNLNGASWSDVGQKVAWEFAVEQEGWYGLSFRYSQTENTNKPVFRKIEIDGQVPYSELENIAFPQTRIGAYENLTVMVGDAPAKVYLTKGNHTIAMTVSLGGFDQAYDRILAIMQELNDLGMQLKKLTAGSTDKNRTWDMSVYLPDTVPTLDRIANEIDALYGYLEQVGGVEPVYAQNLIYASESLRKLIDESRTIPNHIDLISTGDNSATKYLGEVLNMLLSQALSLDSFTLYAQTPPQPIKASVLSSVWEGYKAFAYSFTDEAAEANYAAGEGSEDVLQVWVNRPVQYIDVLQQLVDSKYTAQTGQKVQISIMPTESKLILATAAGSNPDVVLGAAYFTPFEFAIRGAAKNLLEYEDFLSFYNEQYNLEALVPLSFENGVYGAVETQDFQVLYYRQDILDTLGLEVPETWEDVKEIMPTLLRYSMNVYLPLSSSNAFKNLHATGPFIYQNNGSLYTPDGLSVAYDTEATTAGIKEMIELYRIYGVQQTVADFYNSFRYGDVPLGISGFTTYLQMQVAAPELEGRWNIALAPGVEQEDGSILRYQMANSTACMIFENTNFEQESWEFLKWWLSAETQLEYAYMMESTYGVTYRWNTANTQAFAQLPYPEAHKQIVLEQWENQKENLRHPAMYMVERELSNIWLNVVINSDTLVTEIDRATIEANREILRKLQEFGYYDSEKNVIKNYPMMTYEQLAALLEE
;
A
#
# COMPACT_ATOMS: atom_id res chain seq x y z
N MET A 1 39.16 3.83 50.25
CA MET A 1 38.42 4.06 48.99
C MET A 1 38.92 3.20 47.84
N LYS A 2 40.19 3.21 47.39
CA LYS A 2 40.64 2.39 46.24
C LYS A 2 40.41 0.87 46.41
N LYS A 3 40.68 0.30 47.64
CA LYS A 3 40.44 -1.13 47.89
C LYS A 3 38.94 -1.51 47.94
N VAL A 4 38.06 -0.62 48.38
CA VAL A 4 36.61 -0.82 48.38
C VAL A 4 36.06 -0.73 46.94
N LEU A 5 36.61 0.18 46.13
CA LEU A 5 36.25 0.31 44.73
C LEU A 5 36.71 -0.91 43.91
N CYS A 6 37.94 -1.45 44.21
CA CYS A 6 38.38 -2.69 43.58
C CYS A 6 37.52 -3.91 43.96
N ILE A 7 37.11 -4.01 45.25
CA ILE A 7 36.23 -5.09 45.70
C ILE A 7 34.84 -4.97 45.07
N LEU A 8 34.31 -3.76 44.94
CA LEU A 8 33.04 -3.53 44.25
C LEU A 8 33.13 -3.80 42.77
N LEU A 9 34.27 -3.45 42.12
CA LEU A 9 34.51 -3.79 40.70
C LEU A 9 34.70 -5.31 40.52
N CYS A 10 35.46 -6.00 41.40
CA CYS A 10 35.59 -7.45 41.37
C CYS A 10 34.24 -8.17 41.62
N LEU A 11 33.43 -7.68 42.55
CA LEU A 11 32.08 -8.18 42.79
C LEU A 11 31.14 -7.93 41.60
N ALA A 12 31.25 -6.78 40.93
CA ALA A 12 30.49 -6.46 39.75
C ALA A 12 30.90 -7.39 38.59
N VAL A 13 32.22 -7.60 38.37
CA VAL A 13 32.73 -8.52 37.33
C VAL A 13 32.37 -9.98 37.69
N PHE A 14 32.40 -10.37 38.97
CA PHE A 14 31.99 -11.71 39.37
C PHE A 14 30.48 -11.92 39.23
N MET A 15 29.68 -10.89 39.50
CA MET A 15 28.22 -10.92 39.26
C MET A 15 27.86 -10.94 37.76
N VAL A 16 28.61 -10.23 36.90
CA VAL A 16 28.46 -10.28 35.47
C VAL A 16 28.84 -11.69 34.94
N GLY A 17 29.90 -12.27 35.45
CA GLY A 17 30.29 -13.66 35.07
C GLY A 17 29.25 -14.70 35.50
N ILE A 18 28.66 -14.58 36.68
CA ILE A 18 27.58 -15.49 37.12
C ILE A 18 26.28 -15.18 36.33
N GLY A 19 26.00 -13.92 36.05
CA GLY A 19 24.87 -13.51 35.22
C GLY A 19 24.98 -14.09 33.81
N ALA A 20 26.15 -13.96 33.17
CA ALA A 20 26.38 -14.50 31.84
C ALA A 20 26.28 -16.04 31.81
N TYR A 21 26.75 -16.74 32.85
CA TYR A 21 26.62 -18.20 32.96
C TYR A 21 25.17 -18.64 33.22
N ALA A 22 24.39 -17.85 33.95
CA ALA A 22 22.97 -18.14 34.21
C ALA A 22 22.07 -17.82 33.00
N VAL A 23 22.54 -16.95 32.12
CA VAL A 23 21.83 -16.49 30.93
C VAL A 23 21.98 -17.46 29.74
N SER A 24 23.00 -18.31 29.74
CA SER A 24 23.22 -19.28 28.64
C SER A 24 22.22 -20.46 28.63
N THR A 25 21.36 -20.60 29.62
CA THR A 25 20.24 -21.52 29.59
C THR A 25 19.02 -20.82 29.02
N LYS A 26 18.86 -20.77 27.68
CA LYS A 26 17.64 -20.38 27.03
C LYS A 26 16.48 -21.21 27.60
N THR A 27 15.50 -20.55 28.19
CA THR A 27 14.24 -21.22 28.52
C THR A 27 13.52 -21.45 27.20
N GLU A 28 13.51 -22.67 26.71
CA GLU A 28 12.68 -23.01 25.56
C GLU A 28 11.22 -22.81 25.97
N PHE A 29 10.58 -21.82 25.40
CA PHE A 29 9.16 -21.59 25.60
C PHE A 29 8.40 -22.51 24.64
N ILE A 30 7.91 -23.63 25.18
CA ILE A 30 7.05 -24.55 24.42
C ILE A 30 5.63 -24.01 24.55
N ARG A 31 5.07 -23.57 23.44
CA ARG A 31 3.65 -23.22 23.33
C ARG A 31 2.89 -24.42 22.78
N ASP A 32 2.31 -25.18 23.70
CA ASP A 32 1.46 -26.33 23.34
C ASP A 32 0.05 -25.89 22.84
N ASP A 33 -0.28 -24.61 22.97
CA ASP A 33 -1.65 -24.09 22.83
C ASP A 33 -1.88 -23.21 21.58
N LEU A 34 -0.93 -23.12 20.64
CA LEU A 34 -1.18 -22.35 19.41
C LEU A 34 -2.24 -23.06 18.56
N PRO A 35 -3.34 -22.39 18.18
CA PRO A 35 -4.31 -22.96 17.27
C PRO A 35 -3.66 -23.12 15.89
N GLY A 36 -3.16 -24.30 15.61
CA GLY A 36 -2.50 -24.58 14.34
C GLY A 36 -3.45 -24.78 13.18
N ILE A 37 -4.74 -24.79 13.43
CA ILE A 37 -5.79 -24.95 12.41
C ILE A 37 -7.06 -24.32 13.00
N TYR A 38 -7.68 -23.37 12.26
CA TYR A 38 -9.03 -22.90 12.57
C TYR A 38 -9.98 -24.07 12.70
N THR A 39 -10.87 -24.02 13.69
CA THR A 39 -11.89 -25.03 13.88
C THR A 39 -13.12 -24.74 13.05
N ASP A 40 -14.01 -25.74 12.89
CA ASP A 40 -15.31 -25.55 12.23
C ASP A 40 -16.13 -24.46 12.94
N THR A 41 -16.01 -24.34 14.26
CA THR A 41 -16.72 -23.35 15.07
C THR A 41 -16.37 -21.90 14.66
N ALA A 42 -15.08 -21.56 14.42
CA ALA A 42 -14.70 -20.21 13.99
C ALA A 42 -15.25 -19.87 12.62
N VAL A 43 -15.24 -20.83 11.68
CA VAL A 43 -15.76 -20.65 10.32
C VAL A 43 -17.28 -20.48 10.34
N GLU A 44 -17.99 -21.32 11.10
CA GLU A 44 -19.46 -21.27 11.21
C GLU A 44 -19.95 -19.99 11.90
N ASN A 45 -19.20 -19.52 12.90
CA ASN A 45 -19.51 -18.33 13.68
C ASN A 45 -18.84 -17.05 13.16
N TRP A 46 -18.20 -17.07 11.98
CA TRP A 46 -17.72 -15.82 11.37
C TRP A 46 -18.85 -14.81 11.16
N ILE A 47 -20.00 -15.30 10.69
CA ILE A 47 -21.32 -14.63 10.76
C ILE A 47 -22.33 -15.60 11.36
N SER A 48 -23.16 -15.11 12.27
CA SER A 48 -24.19 -15.94 12.93
C SER A 48 -25.08 -16.67 11.94
N PRO A 49 -25.32 -17.98 12.13
CA PRO A 49 -26.26 -18.74 11.31
C PRO A 49 -27.68 -18.17 11.30
N SER A 50 -28.09 -17.46 12.34
CA SER A 50 -29.43 -16.83 12.41
C SER A 50 -29.64 -15.75 11.34
N LEU A 51 -28.59 -15.06 10.93
CA LEU A 51 -28.66 -14.04 9.87
C LEU A 51 -28.93 -14.64 8.48
N ARG A 52 -28.77 -15.96 8.32
CA ARG A 52 -29.00 -16.68 7.05
C ARG A 52 -30.46 -17.16 6.87
N SER A 53 -31.27 -17.17 7.91
CA SER A 53 -32.55 -17.91 7.93
C SER A 53 -33.80 -17.04 7.87
N GLU A 54 -33.71 -15.72 7.95
CA GLU A 54 -34.90 -14.87 8.08
C GLU A 54 -35.04 -13.85 6.94
N HIS A 55 -36.24 -13.91 6.27
CA HIS A 55 -36.90 -12.83 5.53
C HIS A 55 -36.86 -12.76 4.01
N SER A 56 -35.97 -13.44 3.29
CA SER A 56 -36.13 -13.60 1.83
C SER A 56 -35.15 -14.62 1.24
N SER A 57 -35.64 -15.51 0.42
CA SER A 57 -34.79 -16.46 -0.29
C SER A 57 -34.37 -15.86 -1.65
N VAL A 58 -33.09 -15.78 -1.87
CA VAL A 58 -32.53 -15.64 -3.23
C VAL A 58 -32.52 -17.03 -3.84
N SER A 59 -33.35 -17.28 -4.85
CA SER A 59 -33.48 -18.63 -5.41
C SER A 59 -32.30 -18.91 -6.36
N MET A 60 -31.32 -19.67 -5.88
CA MET A 60 -30.19 -20.14 -6.70
C MET A 60 -30.64 -21.12 -7.81
N GLU A 61 -31.79 -21.78 -7.67
CA GLU A 61 -32.34 -22.67 -8.71
C GLU A 61 -32.72 -21.93 -10.00
N GLN A 62 -32.99 -20.63 -9.91
CA GLN A 62 -33.35 -19.78 -11.04
C GLN A 62 -32.16 -18.93 -11.53
N ALA A 63 -30.96 -19.27 -11.09
CA ALA A 63 -29.74 -18.58 -11.50
C ALA A 63 -29.47 -18.74 -12.98
N VAL A 64 -28.92 -17.68 -13.57
CA VAL A 64 -28.44 -17.68 -14.96
C VAL A 64 -27.06 -17.04 -14.99
N ILE A 65 -26.08 -17.71 -15.57
CA ILE A 65 -24.73 -17.15 -15.79
C ILE A 65 -24.59 -16.87 -17.29
N ASN A 66 -24.30 -15.62 -17.65
CA ASN A 66 -24.13 -15.18 -19.05
C ASN A 66 -25.32 -15.58 -19.97
N GLY A 67 -26.53 -15.61 -19.41
CA GLY A 67 -27.73 -15.98 -20.15
C GLY A 67 -27.97 -17.49 -20.30
N GLN A 68 -27.17 -18.35 -19.65
CA GLN A 68 -27.29 -19.80 -19.68
C GLN A 68 -27.57 -20.36 -18.29
N PRO A 69 -28.28 -21.50 -18.17
CA PRO A 69 -28.41 -22.21 -16.90
C PRO A 69 -27.04 -22.58 -16.33
N PRO A 70 -26.76 -22.35 -15.06
CA PRO A 70 -25.46 -22.59 -14.48
C PRO A 70 -25.16 -24.09 -14.34
N GLN A 71 -23.87 -24.43 -14.35
CA GLN A 71 -23.42 -25.75 -13.94
C GLN A 71 -22.93 -25.67 -12.47
N TYR A 72 -23.38 -26.60 -11.65
CA TYR A 72 -22.98 -26.72 -10.26
C TYR A 72 -21.83 -27.71 -10.13
N GLU A 73 -20.75 -27.28 -9.51
CA GLU A 73 -19.64 -28.14 -9.11
C GLU A 73 -19.58 -28.19 -7.58
N ASN A 74 -19.72 -29.39 -6.99
CA ASN A 74 -19.70 -29.59 -5.53
C ASN A 74 -20.70 -28.67 -4.79
N ASP A 75 -21.93 -28.56 -5.28
CA ASP A 75 -23.02 -27.73 -4.76
C ASP A 75 -22.74 -26.20 -4.77
N ALA A 76 -21.81 -25.74 -5.60
CA ALA A 76 -21.49 -24.33 -5.76
C ALA A 76 -21.47 -23.91 -7.23
N LEU A 77 -21.69 -22.63 -7.48
CA LEU A 77 -21.54 -21.98 -8.78
C LEU A 77 -20.15 -21.34 -8.85
N ARG A 78 -19.39 -21.69 -9.85
CA ARG A 78 -18.14 -20.96 -10.17
C ARG A 78 -18.49 -19.76 -11.03
N LEU A 79 -18.00 -18.59 -10.62
CA LEU A 79 -17.98 -17.37 -11.42
C LEU A 79 -16.52 -17.04 -11.75
N ASP A 80 -16.21 -17.14 -13.03
CA ASP A 80 -14.91 -16.69 -13.54
C ASP A 80 -14.96 -15.18 -13.82
N LYS A 81 -13.81 -14.55 -14.04
CA LYS A 81 -13.74 -13.12 -14.36
C LYS A 81 -14.60 -12.75 -15.57
N GLY A 82 -15.46 -11.75 -15.41
CA GLY A 82 -16.40 -11.28 -16.42
C GLY A 82 -17.72 -12.05 -16.47
N ASP A 83 -17.88 -13.10 -15.67
CA ASP A 83 -19.18 -13.80 -15.56
C ASP A 83 -20.22 -12.95 -14.83
N VAL A 84 -21.41 -12.94 -15.40
CA VAL A 84 -22.56 -12.21 -14.86
C VAL A 84 -23.63 -13.19 -14.41
N LEU A 85 -23.79 -13.26 -13.07
CA LEU A 85 -24.83 -14.04 -12.41
C LEU A 85 -26.11 -13.21 -12.27
N ARG A 86 -27.24 -13.70 -12.80
CA ARG A 86 -28.56 -13.08 -12.68
C ARG A 86 -29.51 -13.96 -11.90
N LEU A 87 -30.21 -13.35 -10.93
CA LEU A 87 -31.12 -14.02 -9.99
C LEU A 87 -32.36 -13.17 -9.74
N PRO A 88 -33.56 -13.79 -9.66
CA PRO A 88 -34.73 -13.08 -9.14
C PRO A 88 -34.60 -12.92 -7.61
N LEU A 89 -34.87 -11.73 -7.12
CA LEU A 89 -34.88 -11.38 -5.71
C LEU A 89 -36.29 -10.96 -5.30
N SER A 90 -36.81 -11.55 -4.23
CA SER A 90 -38.16 -11.20 -3.69
C SER A 90 -38.03 -10.67 -2.28
N VAL A 91 -38.60 -9.50 -2.03
CA VAL A 91 -38.59 -8.82 -0.72
C VAL A 91 -40.01 -8.73 -0.20
N THR A 92 -40.25 -9.20 1.02
CA THR A 92 -41.57 -9.30 1.60
C THR A 92 -42.00 -8.08 2.43
N ALA A 93 -41.05 -7.26 2.88
CA ALA A 93 -41.28 -6.06 3.68
C ALA A 93 -40.32 -4.94 3.30
N ASP A 94 -40.77 -3.69 3.43
CA ASP A 94 -39.87 -2.51 3.26
C ASP A 94 -38.78 -2.52 4.33
N GLY A 95 -37.56 -2.12 3.95
CA GLY A 95 -36.45 -2.01 4.90
C GLY A 95 -35.08 -1.91 4.25
N THR A 96 -34.07 -1.87 5.09
CA THR A 96 -32.66 -1.97 4.71
C THR A 96 -32.20 -3.42 4.91
N TYR A 97 -31.41 -3.92 3.96
CA TYR A 97 -30.98 -5.31 3.92
C TYR A 97 -29.49 -5.42 3.67
N TYR A 98 -28.86 -6.41 4.31
CA TYR A 98 -27.54 -6.90 3.93
C TYR A 98 -27.65 -8.01 2.89
N LEU A 99 -26.77 -8.00 1.90
CA LEU A 99 -26.56 -9.14 1.01
C LEU A 99 -25.39 -9.96 1.58
N ILE A 100 -25.66 -11.23 1.86
CA ILE A 100 -24.70 -12.19 2.44
C ILE A 100 -24.45 -13.28 1.41
N ALA A 101 -23.18 -13.61 1.16
CA ALA A 101 -22.79 -14.73 0.31
C ALA A 101 -22.19 -15.87 1.16
N GLU A 102 -22.54 -17.11 0.82
CA GLU A 102 -21.78 -18.29 1.19
C GLU A 102 -20.84 -18.60 0.03
N TYR A 103 -19.55 -18.34 0.22
CA TYR A 103 -18.55 -18.37 -0.84
C TYR A 103 -17.27 -19.05 -0.40
N ARG A 104 -16.47 -19.40 -1.40
CA ARG A 104 -15.11 -19.88 -1.24
C ARG A 104 -14.20 -19.21 -2.29
N SER A 105 -13.12 -18.61 -1.86
CA SER A 105 -12.07 -18.10 -2.74
C SER A 105 -11.24 -19.25 -3.31
N VAL A 106 -10.74 -19.08 -4.52
CA VAL A 106 -9.85 -20.07 -5.15
C VAL A 106 -8.46 -19.97 -4.53
N ALA A 107 -7.76 -21.08 -4.42
CA ALA A 107 -6.41 -21.14 -3.84
C ALA A 107 -5.42 -20.18 -4.51
N GLY A 108 -4.56 -19.56 -3.71
CA GLY A 108 -3.51 -18.66 -4.18
C GLY A 108 -3.93 -17.20 -4.39
N GLN A 109 -5.17 -16.83 -4.06
CA GLN A 109 -5.61 -15.43 -4.13
C GLN A 109 -5.00 -14.59 -2.99
N LEU A 110 -4.59 -13.36 -3.29
CA LEU A 110 -4.05 -12.39 -2.34
C LEU A 110 -4.92 -11.12 -2.22
N ALA A 111 -5.84 -10.89 -3.16
CA ALA A 111 -6.77 -9.77 -3.17
C ALA A 111 -8.20 -10.23 -2.91
N ASP A 112 -9.02 -9.38 -2.29
CA ASP A 112 -10.44 -9.61 -2.09
C ASP A 112 -11.17 -9.86 -3.42
N ASN A 113 -12.27 -10.62 -3.36
CA ASN A 113 -13.09 -10.91 -4.53
C ASN A 113 -13.92 -9.68 -4.91
N GLU A 114 -13.59 -9.02 -6.01
CA GLU A 114 -14.27 -7.82 -6.48
C GLU A 114 -15.53 -8.17 -7.29
N LEU A 115 -16.65 -7.60 -6.88
CA LEU A 115 -17.97 -7.87 -7.49
C LEU A 115 -18.69 -6.55 -7.77
N ALA A 116 -19.20 -6.39 -8.98
CA ALA A 116 -20.20 -5.35 -9.26
C ALA A 116 -21.59 -5.92 -9.04
N VAL A 117 -22.35 -5.33 -8.12
CA VAL A 117 -23.72 -5.73 -7.81
C VAL A 117 -24.69 -4.70 -8.38
N ARG A 118 -25.71 -5.18 -9.08
CA ARG A 118 -26.77 -4.34 -9.57
C ARG A 118 -28.12 -4.87 -9.12
N VAL A 119 -28.94 -3.96 -8.56
CA VAL A 119 -30.33 -4.27 -8.20
C VAL A 119 -31.22 -3.37 -9.04
N ASP A 120 -31.89 -3.95 -10.04
CA ASP A 120 -32.60 -3.24 -11.11
C ASP A 120 -31.68 -2.20 -11.79
N SER A 121 -31.85 -0.91 -11.50
CA SER A 121 -31.07 0.19 -12.10
C SER A 121 -29.94 0.72 -11.21
N GLU A 122 -29.90 0.34 -9.95
CA GLU A 122 -28.88 0.80 -8.99
C GLU A 122 -27.66 -0.12 -9.01
N ALA A 123 -26.48 0.44 -9.18
CA ALA A 123 -25.23 -0.28 -9.25
C ALA A 123 -24.31 0.03 -8.07
N TYR A 124 -23.65 -1.00 -7.53
CA TYR A 124 -22.77 -0.94 -6.37
C TYR A 124 -21.47 -1.67 -6.66
N MET A 125 -20.36 -1.04 -6.35
CA MET A 125 -19.03 -1.69 -6.35
C MET A 125 -18.81 -2.34 -4.99
N THR A 126 -18.60 -3.64 -4.98
CA THR A 126 -18.54 -4.42 -3.75
C THR A 126 -17.35 -5.39 -3.75
N SER A 127 -17.05 -5.96 -2.58
CA SER A 127 -16.14 -7.10 -2.48
C SER A 127 -16.61 -8.11 -1.45
N LEU A 128 -16.09 -9.33 -1.57
CA LEU A 128 -16.12 -10.34 -0.52
C LEU A 128 -14.67 -10.52 -0.03
N PRO A 129 -14.42 -10.32 1.29
CA PRO A 129 -13.07 -10.36 1.83
C PRO A 129 -12.46 -11.76 1.77
N LEU A 130 -11.15 -11.83 1.69
CA LEU A 130 -10.41 -13.06 1.98
C LEU A 130 -10.34 -13.25 3.50
N ILE A 131 -10.58 -14.48 3.94
CA ILE A 131 -10.46 -14.83 5.37
C ILE A 131 -9.14 -15.59 5.56
N TRP A 132 -8.38 -15.19 6.56
CA TRP A 132 -7.02 -15.66 6.80
C TRP A 132 -6.88 -16.38 8.14
N ALA A 133 -5.96 -17.33 8.20
CA ALA A 133 -5.53 -17.99 9.43
C ALA A 133 -4.01 -18.16 9.43
N ASP A 134 -3.40 -18.27 10.61
CA ASP A 134 -2.00 -18.62 10.73
C ASP A 134 -1.81 -20.14 10.49
N GLN A 135 -0.79 -20.50 9.71
CA GLN A 135 -0.57 -21.86 9.23
C GLN A 135 0.16 -22.74 10.24
N ASN A 136 1.01 -22.16 11.08
CA ASN A 136 1.91 -22.89 11.96
C ASN A 136 1.36 -23.00 13.38
N THR A 137 1.52 -24.18 14.00
CA THR A 137 1.25 -24.42 15.41
C THR A 137 2.27 -23.79 16.36
N GLN A 138 3.44 -23.41 15.84
CA GLN A 138 4.50 -22.73 16.57
C GLN A 138 5.06 -21.60 15.70
N TYR A 139 5.42 -20.48 16.33
CA TYR A 139 6.07 -19.39 15.62
C TYR A 139 7.47 -19.83 15.14
N PRO A 140 7.82 -19.60 13.86
CA PRO A 140 9.18 -19.83 13.38
C PRO A 140 10.16 -18.96 14.17
N LYS A 141 11.40 -19.44 14.29
CA LYS A 141 12.45 -18.71 15.01
C LYS A 141 13.58 -18.36 14.06
N ASP A 142 14.09 -17.13 14.17
CA ASP A 142 15.32 -16.73 13.49
C ASP A 142 16.56 -17.42 14.12
N LYS A 143 17.72 -17.23 13.51
CA LYS A 143 19.00 -17.78 14.00
C LYS A 143 19.40 -17.28 15.40
N TYR A 144 18.79 -16.19 15.88
CA TYR A 144 19.00 -15.62 17.21
C TYR A 144 17.99 -16.12 18.24
N GLY A 145 17.01 -16.92 17.80
CA GLY A 145 15.95 -17.45 18.62
C GLY A 145 14.76 -16.52 18.84
N ASN A 146 14.69 -15.39 18.12
CA ASN A 146 13.48 -14.54 18.12
C ASN A 146 12.36 -15.24 17.37
N GLU A 147 11.15 -15.19 17.92
CA GLU A 147 9.96 -15.64 17.21
C GLU A 147 9.63 -14.64 16.09
N LEU A 148 9.32 -15.20 14.93
CA LEU A 148 8.87 -14.48 13.73
C LEU A 148 7.35 -14.65 13.57
N SER A 149 6.72 -13.80 12.78
CA SER A 149 5.30 -13.94 12.45
C SER A 149 5.05 -15.31 11.81
N ALA A 150 3.92 -15.92 12.14
CA ALA A 150 3.49 -17.16 11.52
C ALA A 150 3.26 -16.97 10.02
N GLU A 151 3.54 -17.99 9.24
CA GLU A 151 3.10 -18.07 7.85
C GLU A 151 1.58 -18.08 7.79
N GLN A 152 1.00 -17.34 6.85
CA GLN A 152 -0.44 -17.12 6.78
C GLN A 152 -1.05 -17.86 5.59
N ARG A 153 -2.27 -18.31 5.79
CA ARG A 153 -3.02 -19.03 4.78
C ARG A 153 -4.41 -18.43 4.59
N CYS A 154 -4.77 -18.18 3.34
CA CYS A 154 -6.14 -17.88 2.98
C CYS A 154 -7.02 -19.12 3.20
N LEU A 155 -8.24 -18.90 3.68
CA LEU A 155 -9.20 -19.96 3.97
C LEU A 155 -9.77 -20.55 2.67
N GLU A 156 -9.49 -21.81 2.38
CA GLU A 156 -9.98 -22.53 1.19
C GLU A 156 -11.29 -23.28 1.45
N ARG A 157 -12.14 -22.78 2.36
CA ARG A 157 -13.42 -23.37 2.75
C ARG A 157 -14.56 -22.40 2.49
N PHE A 158 -15.78 -22.91 2.38
CA PHE A 158 -16.94 -22.07 2.33
C PHE A 158 -17.11 -21.30 3.64
N VAL A 159 -17.24 -20.00 3.53
CA VAL A 159 -17.51 -19.07 4.63
C VAL A 159 -18.68 -18.16 4.24
N CYS A 160 -19.44 -17.71 5.20
CA CYS A 160 -20.47 -16.70 4.97
C CYS A 160 -19.94 -15.34 5.39
N ASP A 161 -20.05 -14.34 4.51
CA ASP A 161 -19.83 -12.94 4.87
C ASP A 161 -20.77 -12.01 4.12
N LYS A 162 -20.87 -10.77 4.63
CA LYS A 162 -21.60 -9.69 3.99
C LYS A 162 -20.76 -9.13 2.85
N LEU A 163 -21.43 -8.77 1.75
CA LEU A 163 -20.74 -7.96 0.74
C LEU A 163 -20.38 -6.61 1.34
N VAL A 164 -19.17 -6.17 1.06
CA VAL A 164 -18.59 -4.91 1.54
C VAL A 164 -18.73 -3.85 0.46
N ASP A 165 -19.15 -2.64 0.83
CA ASP A 165 -19.18 -1.48 -0.06
C ASP A 165 -17.77 -0.94 -0.25
N ARG A 166 -17.31 -0.84 -1.51
CA ARG A 166 -15.98 -0.34 -1.89
C ARG A 166 -15.96 1.16 -2.20
N SER A 167 -17.09 1.84 -2.15
CA SER A 167 -17.14 3.28 -2.34
C SER A 167 -16.72 4.09 -1.11
N ASP A 168 -16.53 3.40 0.04
CA ASP A 168 -16.15 4.00 1.31
C ASP A 168 -14.97 3.25 1.93
N ILE A 169 -13.95 4.00 2.34
CA ILE A 169 -12.73 3.46 2.99
C ILE A 169 -13.02 2.69 4.29
N ARG A 170 -14.19 2.93 4.92
CA ARG A 170 -14.62 2.24 6.14
C ARG A 170 -14.94 0.76 5.93
N LYS A 171 -15.02 0.32 4.67
CA LYS A 171 -15.33 -1.08 4.30
C LYS A 171 -16.57 -1.60 5.03
N GLU A 172 -17.62 -0.79 5.11
CA GLU A 172 -18.89 -1.21 5.71
C GLU A 172 -19.60 -2.23 4.82
N ALA A 173 -20.45 -3.06 5.47
CA ALA A 173 -21.30 -3.96 4.73
C ALA A 173 -22.30 -3.20 3.85
N LEU A 174 -22.45 -3.63 2.59
CA LEU A 174 -23.43 -3.07 1.65
C LEU A 174 -24.83 -3.10 2.24
N LYS A 175 -25.50 -1.95 2.26
CA LYS A 175 -26.86 -1.76 2.74
C LYS A 175 -27.78 -1.44 1.56
N LEU A 176 -28.70 -2.34 1.25
CA LEU A 176 -29.69 -2.18 0.19
C LEU A 176 -31.02 -1.68 0.78
N SER A 177 -31.49 -0.50 0.39
CA SER A 177 -32.80 0.04 0.79
C SER A 177 -33.87 -0.43 -0.18
N LEU A 178 -34.65 -1.48 0.19
CA LEU A 178 -35.58 -2.15 -0.69
C LEU A 178 -37.01 -2.02 -0.16
N LYS A 179 -37.98 -1.89 -1.09
CA LYS A 179 -39.42 -1.99 -0.79
C LYS A 179 -39.88 -3.41 -1.01
N SER A 180 -41.02 -3.76 -0.43
CA SER A 180 -41.69 -5.03 -0.73
C SER A 180 -41.96 -5.14 -2.24
N GLY A 181 -41.48 -6.21 -2.86
CA GLY A 181 -41.55 -6.37 -4.33
C GLY A 181 -40.61 -7.44 -4.86
N SER A 182 -40.57 -7.53 -6.18
CA SER A 182 -39.67 -8.41 -6.91
C SER A 182 -38.63 -7.55 -7.66
N TYR A 183 -37.37 -7.95 -7.59
CA TYR A 183 -36.20 -7.27 -8.18
C TYR A 183 -35.39 -8.27 -9.01
N GLN A 184 -34.58 -7.75 -9.91
CA GLN A 184 -33.53 -8.50 -10.57
C GLN A 184 -32.18 -8.17 -9.90
N LEU A 185 -31.58 -9.19 -9.29
CA LEU A 185 -30.20 -9.11 -8.78
C LEU A 185 -29.23 -9.55 -9.88
N GLU A 186 -28.24 -8.74 -10.17
CA GLU A 186 -27.15 -9.06 -11.07
C GLU A 186 -25.82 -8.92 -10.31
N ILE A 187 -24.95 -9.92 -10.39
CA ILE A 187 -23.62 -9.93 -9.78
C ILE A 187 -22.61 -10.25 -10.89
N GLU A 188 -21.74 -9.32 -11.19
CA GLU A 188 -20.63 -9.50 -12.12
C GLU A 188 -19.34 -9.71 -11.36
N ASN A 189 -18.63 -10.80 -11.65
CA ASN A 189 -17.30 -11.02 -11.10
C ASN A 189 -16.26 -10.23 -11.89
N GLN A 190 -15.60 -9.29 -11.22
CA GLN A 190 -14.64 -8.37 -11.86
C GLN A 190 -13.18 -8.81 -11.71
N ALA A 191 -12.90 -9.79 -10.84
CA ALA A 191 -11.55 -10.21 -10.52
C ALA A 191 -11.34 -11.72 -10.70
N GLN A 192 -10.69 -12.37 -9.76
CA GLN A 192 -10.36 -13.78 -9.81
C GLN A 192 -11.61 -14.66 -9.60
N SER A 193 -11.51 -15.93 -10.00
CA SER A 193 -12.64 -16.88 -9.87
C SER A 193 -13.07 -17.07 -8.42
N ILE A 194 -14.38 -17.16 -8.21
CA ILE A 194 -15.01 -17.39 -6.90
C ILE A 194 -16.08 -18.47 -6.99
N ASP A 195 -16.16 -19.32 -5.99
CA ASP A 195 -17.25 -20.29 -5.85
C ASP A 195 -18.31 -19.73 -4.92
N ILE A 196 -19.58 -19.62 -5.37
CA ILE A 196 -20.72 -19.17 -4.58
C ILE A 196 -21.69 -20.34 -4.40
N ARG A 197 -22.01 -20.69 -3.15
CA ARG A 197 -22.96 -21.75 -2.82
C ARG A 197 -24.38 -21.21 -2.57
N ALA A 198 -24.47 -20.08 -1.89
CA ALA A 198 -25.75 -19.46 -1.55
C ALA A 198 -25.64 -17.94 -1.44
N LEU A 199 -26.76 -17.27 -1.65
CA LEU A 199 -26.94 -15.84 -1.37
C LEU A 199 -28.14 -15.66 -0.44
N HIS A 200 -28.00 -14.82 0.57
CA HIS A 200 -29.02 -14.54 1.57
C HIS A 200 -29.24 -13.02 1.66
N LEU A 201 -30.48 -12.61 1.81
CA LEU A 201 -30.85 -11.24 2.09
C LEU A 201 -31.32 -11.14 3.54
N SER A 202 -30.58 -10.48 4.39
CA SER A 202 -30.88 -10.32 5.82
C SER A 202 -31.31 -8.90 6.11
N LYS A 203 -32.48 -8.74 6.72
CA LYS A 203 -32.98 -7.41 7.13
C LYS A 203 -32.11 -6.84 8.25
N VAL A 204 -31.75 -5.57 8.14
CA VAL A 204 -31.09 -4.85 9.22
C VAL A 204 -32.09 -4.59 10.32
N GLU A 205 -31.91 -5.23 11.46
CA GLU A 205 -32.76 -5.06 12.64
C GLU A 205 -32.08 -4.15 13.67
N GLU A 206 -32.88 -3.41 14.44
CA GLU A 206 -32.35 -2.66 15.58
C GLU A 206 -31.90 -3.64 16.68
N LEU A 207 -30.69 -3.47 17.15
CA LEU A 207 -30.14 -4.28 18.24
C LEU A 207 -30.91 -4.00 19.55
N PRO A 208 -31.18 -5.03 20.37
CA PRO A 208 -31.74 -4.81 21.68
C PRO A 208 -30.80 -4.00 22.56
N SER A 209 -31.31 -3.17 23.44
CA SER A 209 -30.52 -2.60 24.53
C SER A 209 -30.06 -3.68 25.51
N TYR A 210 -29.00 -3.43 26.28
CA TYR A 210 -28.53 -4.38 27.30
C TYR A 210 -29.64 -4.80 28.27
N SER A 211 -30.56 -3.90 28.65
CA SER A 211 -31.69 -4.19 29.52
C SER A 211 -32.73 -5.15 28.88
N GLN A 212 -32.93 -5.02 27.57
CA GLN A 212 -33.80 -5.95 26.80
C GLN A 212 -33.13 -7.32 26.63
N TYR A 213 -31.81 -7.33 26.36
CA TYR A 213 -31.04 -8.56 26.26
C TYR A 213 -31.06 -9.36 27.58
N GLN A 214 -30.90 -8.69 28.73
CA GLN A 214 -30.95 -9.34 30.05
C GLN A 214 -32.27 -10.04 30.32
N GLN A 215 -33.39 -9.54 29.77
CA GLN A 215 -34.71 -10.14 29.97
C GLN A 215 -34.90 -11.46 29.21
N GLN A 216 -34.04 -11.74 28.24
CA GLN A 216 -34.16 -12.97 27.43
C GLN A 216 -33.56 -14.21 28.13
N TYR A 217 -32.72 -14.02 29.14
CA TYR A 217 -32.00 -15.12 29.79
C TYR A 217 -32.20 -15.17 31.29
N GLY A 218 -31.95 -16.36 31.86
CA GLY A 218 -32.09 -16.62 33.31
C GLY A 218 -30.99 -15.90 34.15
N GLN A 219 -31.09 -16.07 35.48
CA GLN A 219 -30.17 -15.45 36.45
C GLN A 219 -28.91 -16.28 36.72
N GLN A 220 -28.66 -17.36 35.99
CA GLN A 220 -27.55 -18.27 36.20
C GLN A 220 -26.23 -17.55 36.01
N GLN A 221 -25.31 -17.67 36.98
CA GLN A 221 -23.93 -17.13 36.87
C GLN A 221 -23.03 -18.16 36.20
N GLY A 222 -22.04 -17.67 35.45
CA GLY A 222 -20.99 -18.49 34.88
C GLY A 222 -20.11 -19.21 35.92
N GLY A 223 -19.35 -20.17 35.47
CA GLY A 223 -18.45 -20.97 36.30
C GLY A 223 -17.11 -20.30 36.59
N THR A 224 -16.05 -20.81 35.99
CA THR A 224 -14.67 -20.30 36.10
C THR A 224 -14.44 -19.21 35.07
N ASP A 225 -13.50 -18.30 35.38
CA ASP A 225 -13.04 -17.28 34.44
C ASP A 225 -12.30 -17.94 33.28
N ILE A 226 -12.53 -17.42 32.07
CA ILE A 226 -11.93 -17.88 30.82
C ILE A 226 -11.05 -16.76 30.29
N THR A 227 -9.72 -16.97 30.23
CA THR A 227 -8.77 -15.99 29.68
C THR A 227 -8.21 -16.52 28.37
N VAL A 228 -8.25 -15.67 27.32
CA VAL A 228 -7.71 -15.95 25.98
C VAL A 228 -6.64 -14.92 25.68
N GLN A 229 -5.52 -15.39 25.16
CA GLN A 229 -4.39 -14.53 24.75
C GLN A 229 -4.70 -13.89 23.39
N GLY A 230 -4.27 -12.63 23.24
CA GLY A 230 -4.56 -11.83 22.05
C GLY A 230 -3.94 -12.37 20.77
N GLU A 231 -2.76 -12.97 20.87
CA GLU A 231 -2.04 -13.59 19.75
C GLU A 231 -2.62 -14.96 19.31
N LEU A 232 -3.53 -15.56 20.09
CA LEU A 232 -4.12 -16.86 19.78
C LEU A 232 -5.47 -16.72 19.04
N TYR A 233 -5.52 -15.87 18.02
CA TYR A 233 -6.69 -15.73 17.17
C TYR A 233 -6.85 -16.93 16.23
N ALA A 234 -8.09 -17.27 15.90
CA ALA A 234 -8.44 -18.34 14.99
C ALA A 234 -8.54 -17.85 13.53
N LEU A 235 -9.20 -16.72 13.31
CA LEU A 235 -9.45 -16.15 11.98
C LEU A 235 -9.29 -14.62 12.01
N LYS A 236 -8.96 -14.07 10.83
CA LYS A 236 -8.83 -12.62 10.61
C LYS A 236 -9.24 -12.25 9.18
N SER A 237 -9.71 -11.02 8.99
CA SER A 237 -10.19 -10.52 7.70
C SER A 237 -9.09 -9.92 6.82
N ASP A 238 -7.85 -9.87 7.28
CA ASP A 238 -6.76 -9.22 6.57
C ASP A 238 -5.44 -9.93 6.86
N SER A 239 -4.64 -10.18 5.83
CA SER A 239 -3.34 -10.83 5.98
C SER A 239 -2.33 -9.99 6.78
N PHE A 240 -2.46 -8.67 6.76
CA PHE A 240 -1.59 -7.76 7.51
C PHE A 240 -1.74 -7.87 9.03
N ILE A 241 -2.92 -8.29 9.54
CA ILE A 241 -3.14 -8.50 10.97
C ILE A 241 -2.25 -9.64 11.47
N ARG A 242 -1.44 -9.39 12.51
CA ARG A 242 -0.50 -10.38 13.03
C ARG A 242 -0.25 -10.25 14.53
N ALA A 243 0.33 -11.31 15.10
CA ALA A 243 0.88 -11.26 16.44
C ALA A 243 2.11 -10.33 16.52
N GLY A 244 2.35 -9.77 17.69
CA GLY A 244 3.48 -8.90 17.99
C GLY A 244 4.24 -9.32 19.24
N GLY A 245 5.49 -8.89 19.34
CA GLY A 245 6.36 -9.16 20.48
C GLY A 245 6.54 -7.94 21.38
N ALA A 246 5.71 -7.79 22.40
CA ALA A 246 5.85 -6.71 23.38
C ALA A 246 6.96 -7.00 24.39
N LYS A 247 7.97 -6.13 24.46
CA LYS A 247 9.03 -6.18 25.48
C LYS A 247 8.55 -5.59 26.82
N ASN A 248 7.43 -6.10 27.35
CA ASN A 248 6.82 -5.63 28.59
C ASN A 248 6.62 -6.81 29.55
N GLN A 249 7.22 -6.73 30.74
CA GLN A 249 7.19 -7.78 31.78
C GLN A 249 5.78 -8.11 32.31
N THR A 250 4.79 -7.28 32.02
CA THR A 250 3.40 -7.51 32.45
C THR A 250 2.58 -8.23 31.39
N VAL A 251 3.14 -8.50 30.23
CA VAL A 251 2.55 -9.26 29.12
C VAL A 251 3.06 -10.70 29.17
N SER A 252 2.26 -11.66 28.88
CA SER A 252 2.62 -13.08 28.93
C SER A 252 2.34 -13.75 27.58
N PRO A 253 3.30 -14.56 27.07
CA PRO A 253 4.63 -14.88 27.60
C PRO A 253 5.62 -13.71 27.47
N TYR A 254 6.67 -13.70 28.29
CA TYR A 254 7.71 -12.68 28.29
C TYR A 254 9.10 -13.31 28.34
N ASP A 255 9.98 -12.85 27.47
CA ASP A 255 11.41 -13.17 27.55
C ASP A 255 12.23 -11.87 27.46
N SER A 256 13.29 -11.78 28.28
CA SER A 256 14.15 -10.58 28.34
C SER A 256 15.20 -10.53 27.24
N PHE A 257 15.48 -11.65 26.56
CA PHE A 257 16.57 -11.79 25.60
C PHE A 257 16.06 -11.84 24.17
N VAL A 258 15.10 -12.71 23.90
CA VAL A 258 14.53 -12.93 22.58
C VAL A 258 13.16 -12.28 22.46
N THR A 259 12.76 -11.99 21.23
CA THR A 259 11.39 -11.55 20.95
C THR A 259 10.47 -12.76 20.99
N VAL A 260 9.37 -12.65 21.73
CA VAL A 260 8.32 -13.67 21.84
C VAL A 260 7.03 -13.03 21.41
N MET A 261 6.26 -13.68 20.54
CA MET A 261 4.94 -13.21 20.12
C MET A 261 3.96 -13.39 21.26
N ASN A 262 3.41 -12.28 21.78
CA ASN A 262 2.67 -12.26 23.04
C ASN A 262 1.50 -11.28 23.10
N ASN A 263 1.11 -10.74 21.96
CA ASN A 263 -0.08 -9.90 21.83
C ASN A 263 -0.55 -9.87 20.38
N LEU A 264 -1.76 -9.43 20.13
CA LEU A 264 -2.17 -8.96 18.81
C LEU A 264 -1.59 -7.57 18.58
N ASN A 265 -0.85 -7.39 17.48
CA ASN A 265 -0.12 -6.16 17.18
C ASN A 265 -1.06 -5.04 16.76
N GLY A 266 -1.09 -3.94 17.54
CA GLY A 266 -1.97 -2.81 17.27
C GLY A 266 -1.68 -2.07 15.96
N ALA A 267 -0.42 -1.98 15.54
CA ALA A 267 -0.07 -1.33 14.27
C ALA A 267 -0.57 -2.11 13.05
N SER A 268 -0.77 -3.42 13.18
CA SER A 268 -1.32 -4.26 12.13
C SER A 268 -2.85 -4.44 12.20
N TRP A 269 -3.47 -3.91 13.26
CA TRP A 269 -4.91 -3.98 13.51
C TRP A 269 -5.46 -2.60 13.86
N SER A 270 -5.43 -1.73 12.86
CA SER A 270 -5.73 -0.30 12.97
C SER A 270 -6.80 0.20 12.01
N ASP A 271 -7.05 -0.50 10.91
CA ASP A 271 -7.89 -0.01 9.83
C ASP A 271 -9.35 -0.40 10.07
N VAL A 272 -10.25 0.53 9.82
CA VAL A 272 -11.68 0.34 10.00
C VAL A 272 -12.17 -0.82 9.14
N GLY A 273 -13.00 -1.68 9.72
CA GLY A 273 -13.51 -2.90 9.10
C GLY A 273 -12.66 -4.15 9.35
N GLN A 274 -11.40 -4.03 9.77
CA GLN A 274 -10.57 -5.19 10.13
C GLN A 274 -11.17 -5.96 11.30
N LYS A 275 -11.38 -7.28 11.09
CA LYS A 275 -12.02 -8.19 12.03
C LYS A 275 -11.08 -9.33 12.43
N VAL A 276 -11.03 -9.63 13.73
CA VAL A 276 -10.30 -10.78 14.30
C VAL A 276 -11.25 -11.59 15.18
N ALA A 277 -11.17 -12.92 15.10
CA ALA A 277 -12.00 -13.83 15.88
C ALA A 277 -11.14 -14.81 16.68
N TRP A 278 -11.54 -15.06 17.92
CA TRP A 278 -10.95 -16.05 18.83
C TRP A 278 -11.98 -17.09 19.21
N GLU A 279 -11.52 -18.31 19.46
CA GLU A 279 -12.33 -19.40 19.99
C GLU A 279 -12.08 -19.61 21.48
N PHE A 280 -13.11 -20.04 22.18
CA PHE A 280 -13.00 -20.42 23.59
C PHE A 280 -14.09 -21.44 23.97
N ALA A 281 -13.85 -22.22 25.01
CA ALA A 281 -14.79 -23.21 25.51
C ALA A 281 -15.45 -22.75 26.83
N VAL A 282 -16.77 -22.89 26.94
CA VAL A 282 -17.55 -22.62 28.14
C VAL A 282 -17.97 -23.93 28.80
N GLU A 283 -17.48 -24.21 29.99
CA GLU A 283 -17.82 -25.43 30.74
C GLU A 283 -19.18 -25.36 31.45
N GLN A 284 -19.54 -24.16 31.92
CA GLN A 284 -20.78 -23.90 32.64
C GLN A 284 -21.52 -22.72 32.06
N GLU A 285 -22.74 -22.94 31.60
CA GLU A 285 -23.59 -21.86 31.07
C GLU A 285 -23.89 -20.80 32.11
N GLY A 286 -24.05 -19.54 31.68
CA GLY A 286 -24.41 -18.43 32.53
C GLY A 286 -23.87 -17.08 32.08
N TRP A 287 -23.98 -16.09 32.98
CA TRP A 287 -23.54 -14.72 32.71
C TRP A 287 -22.05 -14.53 32.97
N TYR A 288 -21.34 -14.01 31.95
CA TYR A 288 -19.93 -13.66 32.02
C TYR A 288 -19.74 -12.18 31.70
N GLY A 289 -18.93 -11.48 32.48
CA GLY A 289 -18.49 -10.11 32.18
C GLY A 289 -17.29 -10.10 31.26
N LEU A 290 -17.05 -9.00 30.56
CA LEU A 290 -15.99 -8.81 29.59
C LEU A 290 -14.91 -7.87 30.14
N SER A 291 -13.66 -8.29 30.10
CA SER A 291 -12.50 -7.45 30.45
C SER A 291 -11.38 -7.68 29.43
N PHE A 292 -10.82 -6.60 28.91
CA PHE A 292 -9.75 -6.59 27.92
C PHE A 292 -8.48 -6.01 28.52
N ARG A 293 -7.34 -6.66 28.28
CA ARG A 293 -6.03 -6.16 28.62
C ARG A 293 -5.32 -5.69 27.37
N TYR A 294 -5.07 -4.39 27.29
CA TYR A 294 -4.68 -3.74 26.03
C TYR A 294 -3.65 -2.64 26.25
N SER A 295 -3.00 -2.23 25.17
CA SER A 295 -2.17 -1.04 25.09
C SER A 295 -2.58 -0.21 23.88
N GLN A 296 -2.83 1.08 24.10
CA GLN A 296 -3.07 2.07 23.07
C GLN A 296 -2.17 3.27 23.36
N THR A 297 -1.13 3.48 22.56
CA THR A 297 -0.02 4.39 22.86
C THR A 297 0.12 5.55 21.88
N GLU A 298 -0.83 5.76 21.00
CA GLU A 298 -0.87 6.98 20.18
C GLU A 298 -1.03 8.19 21.10
N ASN A 299 -0.01 9.03 21.21
CA ASN A 299 0.09 10.16 22.16
C ASN A 299 -0.85 11.33 21.80
N THR A 300 -2.13 11.07 21.60
CA THR A 300 -3.09 12.05 21.09
C THR A 300 -4.34 12.24 21.95
N ASN A 301 -4.42 11.58 23.08
CA ASN A 301 -5.63 11.51 23.94
C ASN A 301 -6.90 10.99 23.21
N LYS A 302 -6.71 10.27 22.09
CA LYS A 302 -7.81 9.74 21.28
C LYS A 302 -8.22 8.36 21.80
N PRO A 303 -9.50 8.08 22.09
CA PRO A 303 -9.97 6.70 22.24
C PRO A 303 -9.99 6.00 20.89
N VAL A 304 -9.87 4.67 20.89
CA VAL A 304 -10.09 3.83 19.71
C VAL A 304 -11.28 2.91 19.97
N PHE A 305 -11.97 2.47 18.93
CA PHE A 305 -13.23 1.76 19.07
C PHE A 305 -13.17 0.36 18.50
N ARG A 306 -13.92 -0.55 19.15
CA ARG A 306 -14.13 -1.92 18.67
C ARG A 306 -15.59 -2.32 18.82
N LYS A 307 -16.11 -2.94 17.77
CA LYS A 307 -17.37 -3.67 17.80
C LYS A 307 -17.07 -5.09 18.28
N ILE A 308 -17.88 -5.60 19.22
CA ILE A 308 -17.72 -6.95 19.78
C ILE A 308 -18.89 -7.83 19.34
N GLU A 309 -18.56 -8.96 18.76
CA GLU A 309 -19.51 -9.99 18.34
C GLU A 309 -19.26 -11.28 19.13
N ILE A 310 -20.33 -11.92 19.55
CA ILE A 310 -20.33 -13.28 20.14
C ILE A 310 -21.06 -14.19 19.17
N ASP A 311 -20.42 -15.29 18.78
CA ASP A 311 -20.95 -16.25 17.80
C ASP A 311 -21.49 -15.56 16.51
N GLY A 312 -20.72 -14.59 16.03
CA GLY A 312 -20.93 -13.88 14.77
C GLY A 312 -22.07 -12.83 14.79
N GLN A 313 -22.55 -12.43 15.96
CA GLN A 313 -23.53 -11.34 16.09
C GLN A 313 -23.25 -10.45 17.30
N VAL A 314 -23.67 -9.19 17.23
CA VAL A 314 -23.61 -8.26 18.36
C VAL A 314 -24.77 -8.59 19.30
N PRO A 315 -24.53 -8.94 20.58
CA PRO A 315 -25.59 -9.33 21.50
C PRO A 315 -26.56 -8.19 21.86
N TYR A 316 -26.05 -6.97 21.97
CA TYR A 316 -26.84 -5.76 22.28
C TYR A 316 -26.09 -4.50 21.86
N SER A 317 -26.81 -3.41 21.64
CA SER A 317 -26.33 -2.19 20.99
C SER A 317 -25.10 -1.55 21.64
N GLU A 318 -24.94 -1.68 22.96
CA GLU A 318 -23.80 -1.10 23.67
C GLU A 318 -22.46 -1.81 23.35
N LEU A 319 -22.49 -3.01 22.72
CA LEU A 319 -21.26 -3.70 22.24
C LEU A 319 -20.85 -3.32 20.82
N GLU A 320 -21.62 -2.49 20.11
CA GLU A 320 -21.24 -2.02 18.78
C GLU A 320 -20.03 -1.08 18.80
N ASN A 321 -19.84 -0.31 19.89
CA ASN A 321 -18.86 0.78 19.93
C ASN A 321 -18.19 0.87 21.29
N ILE A 322 -17.36 -0.11 21.64
CA ILE A 322 -16.60 -0.08 22.89
C ILE A 322 -15.39 0.82 22.72
N ALA A 323 -15.33 1.88 23.54
CA ALA A 323 -14.21 2.81 23.57
C ALA A 323 -13.05 2.24 24.42
N PHE A 324 -11.87 2.25 23.86
CA PHE A 324 -10.59 1.93 24.52
C PHE A 324 -9.78 3.22 24.67
N PRO A 325 -9.75 3.83 25.88
CA PRO A 325 -8.99 5.05 26.13
C PRO A 325 -7.49 4.85 25.90
N GLN A 326 -6.79 5.96 25.70
CA GLN A 326 -5.33 5.94 25.63
C GLN A 326 -4.73 5.41 26.93
N THR A 327 -3.79 4.48 26.81
CA THR A 327 -3.00 4.00 27.97
C THR A 327 -1.76 4.85 28.17
N ARG A 328 -1.11 4.71 29.33
CA ARG A 328 0.23 5.29 29.53
C ARG A 328 1.23 4.62 28.59
N ILE A 329 2.20 5.40 28.12
CA ILE A 329 3.23 4.91 27.19
C ILE A 329 3.85 3.61 27.69
N GLY A 330 3.80 2.57 26.87
CA GLY A 330 4.36 1.24 27.17
C GLY A 330 3.61 0.46 28.26
N ALA A 331 2.45 0.92 28.71
CA ALA A 331 1.64 0.22 29.69
C ALA A 331 0.53 -0.61 29.02
N TYR A 332 0.27 -1.79 29.59
CA TYR A 332 -0.93 -2.57 29.34
C TYR A 332 -1.91 -2.38 30.50
N GLU A 333 -3.11 -1.95 30.21
CA GLU A 333 -4.16 -1.63 31.19
C GLU A 333 -5.39 -2.52 30.98
N ASN A 334 -6.20 -2.70 32.02
CA ASN A 334 -7.43 -3.48 31.93
C ASN A 334 -8.61 -2.56 31.71
N LEU A 335 -9.44 -2.86 30.70
CA LEU A 335 -10.75 -2.26 30.46
C LEU A 335 -11.82 -3.29 30.80
N THR A 336 -12.65 -3.01 31.82
CA THR A 336 -13.89 -3.76 32.02
C THR A 336 -14.99 -3.06 31.25
N VAL A 337 -15.72 -3.80 30.42
CA VAL A 337 -16.84 -3.23 29.66
C VAL A 337 -17.99 -2.88 30.61
N MET A 338 -18.48 -1.65 30.52
CA MET A 338 -19.54 -1.13 31.39
C MET A 338 -20.74 -0.69 30.56
N VAL A 339 -21.95 -0.87 31.10
CA VAL A 339 -23.17 -0.22 30.63
C VAL A 339 -23.75 0.61 31.77
N GLY A 340 -23.63 1.94 31.63
CA GLY A 340 -23.83 2.85 32.74
C GLY A 340 -22.81 2.58 33.86
N ASP A 341 -23.27 2.42 35.10
CA ASP A 341 -22.42 2.16 36.27
C ASP A 341 -22.22 0.64 36.56
N ALA A 342 -22.77 -0.25 35.71
CA ALA A 342 -22.69 -1.69 35.94
C ALA A 342 -21.83 -2.40 34.89
N PRO A 343 -21.09 -3.47 35.26
CA PRO A 343 -20.37 -4.29 34.28
C PRO A 343 -21.34 -4.93 33.28
N ALA A 344 -21.00 -4.75 32.00
CA ALA A 344 -21.70 -5.43 30.90
C ALA A 344 -21.39 -6.93 30.91
N LYS A 345 -22.40 -7.76 30.70
CA LYS A 345 -22.26 -9.21 30.67
C LYS A 345 -22.93 -9.80 29.42
N VAL A 346 -22.41 -10.94 28.99
CA VAL A 346 -23.03 -11.79 27.96
C VAL A 346 -23.45 -13.13 28.56
N TYR A 347 -24.54 -13.70 28.09
CA TYR A 347 -24.97 -15.02 28.47
C TYR A 347 -24.40 -16.04 27.49
N LEU A 348 -23.68 -17.02 28.02
CA LEU A 348 -23.04 -18.06 27.21
C LEU A 348 -23.58 -19.43 27.61
N THR A 349 -23.89 -20.24 26.62
CA THR A 349 -24.28 -21.65 26.81
C THR A 349 -23.05 -22.51 27.04
N LYS A 350 -23.23 -23.76 27.48
CA LYS A 350 -22.11 -24.70 27.55
C LYS A 350 -21.74 -25.17 26.14
N GLY A 351 -20.47 -25.04 25.79
CA GLY A 351 -19.94 -25.45 24.46
C GLY A 351 -18.78 -24.56 23.99
N ASN A 352 -18.46 -24.69 22.71
CA ASN A 352 -17.49 -23.84 22.06
C ASN A 352 -18.18 -22.57 21.54
N HIS A 353 -17.55 -21.46 21.73
CA HIS A 353 -18.02 -20.14 21.33
C HIS A 353 -16.90 -19.38 20.62
N THR A 354 -17.28 -18.29 19.93
CA THR A 354 -16.36 -17.34 19.36
C THR A 354 -16.62 -15.94 19.91
N ILE A 355 -15.56 -15.16 20.07
CA ILE A 355 -15.61 -13.72 20.22
C ILE A 355 -14.87 -13.10 19.04
N ALA A 356 -15.50 -12.14 18.38
CA ALA A 356 -14.84 -11.37 17.35
C ALA A 356 -14.84 -9.88 17.69
N MET A 357 -13.76 -9.21 17.31
CA MET A 357 -13.64 -7.77 17.48
C MET A 357 -13.34 -7.15 16.11
N THR A 358 -14.16 -6.17 15.73
CA THR A 358 -14.00 -5.41 14.48
C THR A 358 -13.61 -3.99 14.80
N VAL A 359 -12.62 -3.45 14.09
CA VAL A 359 -12.23 -2.04 14.17
C VAL A 359 -13.38 -1.16 13.68
N SER A 360 -13.81 -0.19 14.48
CA SER A 360 -14.89 0.75 14.13
C SER A 360 -14.49 2.18 14.44
N LEU A 361 -15.14 3.16 13.82
CA LEU A 361 -15.01 4.58 14.19
C LEU A 361 -15.81 4.92 15.44
N GLY A 362 -16.84 4.13 15.76
CA GLY A 362 -17.66 4.35 16.94
C GLY A 362 -18.24 5.75 17.00
N GLY A 363 -17.95 6.47 18.09
CA GLY A 363 -18.43 7.85 18.24
C GLY A 363 -17.86 8.84 17.20
N PHE A 364 -16.88 8.47 16.41
CA PHE A 364 -16.28 9.34 15.38
C PHE A 364 -17.01 9.30 14.04
N ASP A 365 -17.92 8.35 13.79
CA ASP A 365 -18.61 8.19 12.50
C ASP A 365 -19.32 9.49 12.05
N GLN A 366 -20.08 10.11 12.97
CA GLN A 366 -20.80 11.35 12.65
C GLN A 366 -19.85 12.51 12.32
N ALA A 367 -18.72 12.60 13.04
CA ALA A 367 -17.73 13.63 12.76
C ALA A 367 -17.06 13.40 11.41
N TYR A 368 -16.72 12.14 11.09
CA TYR A 368 -16.14 11.74 9.82
C TYR A 368 -17.04 12.14 8.65
N ASP A 369 -18.30 11.70 8.66
CA ASP A 369 -19.27 12.03 7.61
C ASP A 369 -19.44 13.54 7.44
N ARG A 370 -19.51 14.27 8.56
CA ARG A 370 -19.72 15.72 8.49
C ARG A 370 -18.49 16.46 7.98
N ILE A 371 -17.28 16.03 8.34
CA ILE A 371 -16.02 16.59 7.80
C ILE A 371 -15.95 16.35 6.29
N LEU A 372 -16.27 15.14 5.81
CA LEU A 372 -16.33 14.88 4.36
C LEU A 372 -17.33 15.81 3.64
N ALA A 373 -18.52 15.98 4.20
CA ALA A 373 -19.51 16.89 3.61
C ALA A 373 -19.04 18.35 3.57
N ILE A 374 -18.40 18.82 4.64
CA ILE A 374 -17.81 20.17 4.69
C ILE A 374 -16.71 20.33 3.65
N MET A 375 -15.81 19.34 3.51
CA MET A 375 -14.75 19.36 2.50
C MET A 375 -15.33 19.45 1.09
N GLN A 376 -16.41 18.74 0.80
CA GLN A 376 -17.10 18.80 -0.48
C GLN A 376 -17.68 20.21 -0.72
N GLU A 377 -18.39 20.76 0.27
CA GLU A 377 -18.96 22.13 0.17
C GLU A 377 -17.86 23.19 -0.05
N LEU A 378 -16.71 23.07 0.62
CA LEU A 378 -15.57 23.98 0.44
C LEU A 378 -14.91 23.83 -0.94
N ASN A 379 -14.79 22.61 -1.46
CA ASN A 379 -14.29 22.37 -2.81
C ASN A 379 -15.23 22.96 -3.87
N ASP A 380 -16.54 22.76 -3.74
CA ASP A 380 -17.54 23.34 -4.64
C ASP A 380 -17.52 24.87 -4.63
N LEU A 381 -17.37 25.48 -3.45
CA LEU A 381 -17.22 26.93 -3.31
C LEU A 381 -15.91 27.40 -3.94
N GLY A 382 -14.80 26.68 -3.72
CA GLY A 382 -13.51 26.93 -4.35
C GLY A 382 -13.61 26.95 -5.88
N MET A 383 -14.33 25.99 -6.47
CA MET A 383 -14.58 25.94 -7.92
C MET A 383 -15.40 27.15 -8.42
N GLN A 384 -16.44 27.56 -7.70
CA GLN A 384 -17.23 28.76 -8.06
C GLN A 384 -16.37 30.03 -8.02
N LEU A 385 -15.50 30.16 -7.02
CA LEU A 385 -14.58 31.31 -6.90
C LEU A 385 -13.52 31.29 -8.01
N LYS A 386 -12.96 30.13 -8.36
CA LYS A 386 -12.02 29.96 -9.50
C LYS A 386 -12.69 30.38 -10.81
N LYS A 387 -13.94 29.95 -11.02
CA LYS A 387 -14.74 30.38 -12.19
C LYS A 387 -14.97 31.88 -12.23
N LEU A 388 -15.27 32.52 -11.09
CA LEU A 388 -15.48 33.98 -11.00
C LEU A 388 -14.20 34.74 -11.34
N THR A 389 -13.04 34.30 -10.87
CA THR A 389 -11.78 34.98 -11.14
C THR A 389 -11.23 34.68 -12.54
N ALA A 390 -11.71 33.63 -13.20
CA ALA A 390 -11.22 33.15 -14.49
C ALA A 390 -9.68 33.04 -14.55
N GLY A 391 -9.06 32.57 -13.45
CA GLY A 391 -7.61 32.47 -13.34
C GLY A 391 -6.86 33.81 -13.16
N SER A 392 -7.56 34.91 -12.90
CA SER A 392 -6.90 36.20 -12.65
C SER A 392 -6.04 36.15 -11.38
N THR A 393 -4.78 36.54 -11.53
CA THR A 393 -3.80 36.62 -10.43
C THR A 393 -3.66 38.02 -9.83
N ASP A 394 -4.54 38.95 -10.19
CA ASP A 394 -4.52 40.32 -9.65
C ASP A 394 -4.95 40.36 -8.18
N LYS A 395 -3.99 40.24 -7.30
CA LYS A 395 -4.16 40.23 -5.84
C LYS A 395 -4.68 41.57 -5.27
N ASN A 396 -4.69 42.64 -6.07
CA ASN A 396 -5.18 43.96 -5.65
C ASN A 396 -6.65 44.17 -6.03
N ARG A 397 -7.25 43.32 -6.82
CA ARG A 397 -8.66 43.39 -7.18
C ARG A 397 -9.53 43.04 -5.99
N THR A 398 -10.54 43.91 -5.74
CA THR A 398 -11.57 43.64 -4.72
C THR A 398 -12.87 43.24 -5.40
N TRP A 399 -13.62 42.38 -4.72
CA TRP A 399 -14.86 41.81 -5.22
C TRP A 399 -16.01 42.13 -4.24
N ASP A 400 -17.16 42.54 -4.77
CA ASP A 400 -18.36 42.63 -3.94
C ASP A 400 -19.05 41.24 -3.93
N MET A 401 -18.76 40.43 -2.95
CA MET A 401 -19.29 39.07 -2.85
C MET A 401 -20.82 39.06 -2.76
N SER A 402 -21.43 40.11 -2.17
CA SER A 402 -22.90 40.23 -2.10
C SER A 402 -23.56 40.35 -3.47
N VAL A 403 -22.81 40.76 -4.49
CA VAL A 403 -23.30 40.93 -5.87
C VAL A 403 -22.96 39.71 -6.72
N TYR A 404 -21.73 39.22 -6.61
CA TYR A 404 -21.23 38.16 -7.49
C TYR A 404 -21.60 36.73 -7.00
N LEU A 405 -21.44 36.47 -5.71
CA LEU A 405 -21.73 35.16 -5.06
C LEU A 405 -22.29 35.45 -3.65
N PRO A 406 -23.57 35.84 -3.51
CA PRO A 406 -24.13 36.32 -2.25
C PRO A 406 -24.13 35.31 -1.12
N ASP A 407 -24.14 34.01 -1.42
CA ASP A 407 -24.14 32.93 -0.43
C ASP A 407 -22.76 32.60 0.14
N THR A 408 -21.68 33.14 -0.45
CA THR A 408 -20.30 32.77 -0.05
C THR A 408 -20.02 33.06 1.42
N VAL A 409 -20.23 34.29 1.88
CA VAL A 409 -19.94 34.69 3.26
C VAL A 409 -20.84 33.95 4.25
N PRO A 410 -22.18 33.86 4.04
CA PRO A 410 -23.04 33.03 4.90
C PRO A 410 -22.65 31.57 4.96
N THR A 411 -22.23 30.97 3.85
CA THR A 411 -21.77 29.57 3.79
C THR A 411 -20.48 29.36 4.60
N LEU A 412 -19.49 30.23 4.42
CA LEU A 412 -18.23 30.16 5.18
C LEU A 412 -18.47 30.32 6.70
N ASP A 413 -19.36 31.27 7.10
CA ASP A 413 -19.69 31.46 8.53
C ASP A 413 -20.41 30.23 9.12
N ARG A 414 -21.37 29.66 8.39
CA ARG A 414 -22.02 28.39 8.82
C ARG A 414 -21.00 27.27 8.95
N ILE A 415 -20.11 27.07 7.98
CA ILE A 415 -19.08 26.00 8.00
C ILE A 415 -18.11 26.22 9.18
N ALA A 416 -17.63 27.44 9.40
CA ALA A 416 -16.74 27.72 10.52
C ALA A 416 -17.40 27.41 11.87
N ASN A 417 -18.67 27.77 12.05
CA ASN A 417 -19.44 27.43 13.26
C ASN A 417 -19.68 25.93 13.40
N GLU A 418 -19.89 25.20 12.31
CA GLU A 418 -20.01 23.72 12.32
C GLU A 418 -18.70 23.04 12.68
N ILE A 419 -17.56 23.54 12.18
CA ILE A 419 -16.22 23.02 12.54
C ILE A 419 -15.96 23.22 14.04
N ASP A 420 -16.30 24.39 14.59
CA ASP A 420 -16.19 24.63 16.04
C ASP A 420 -17.09 23.68 16.85
N ALA A 421 -18.31 23.40 16.36
CA ALA A 421 -19.22 22.44 16.98
C ALA A 421 -18.68 21.00 16.93
N LEU A 422 -18.03 20.62 15.82
CA LEU A 422 -17.36 19.32 15.68
C LEU A 422 -16.22 19.14 16.67
N TYR A 423 -15.41 20.17 16.91
CA TYR A 423 -14.38 20.13 17.94
C TYR A 423 -14.97 19.83 19.33
N GLY A 424 -16.03 20.55 19.69
CA GLY A 424 -16.75 20.30 20.95
C GLY A 424 -17.41 18.90 21.03
N TYR A 425 -17.89 18.39 19.92
CA TYR A 425 -18.42 17.02 19.82
C TYR A 425 -17.33 15.97 20.08
N LEU A 426 -16.15 16.12 19.44
CA LEU A 426 -15.02 15.21 19.62
C LEU A 426 -14.48 15.24 21.07
N GLU A 427 -14.51 16.40 21.73
CA GLU A 427 -14.21 16.53 23.17
C GLU A 427 -15.16 15.68 24.02
N GLN A 428 -16.46 15.70 23.70
CA GLN A 428 -17.46 14.88 24.40
C GLN A 428 -17.25 13.40 24.18
N VAL A 429 -16.96 12.98 22.96
CA VAL A 429 -16.70 11.57 22.59
C VAL A 429 -15.43 11.05 23.30
N GLY A 430 -14.36 11.83 23.34
CA GLY A 430 -13.09 11.45 23.98
C GLY A 430 -13.08 11.66 25.50
N GLY A 431 -13.95 12.47 26.05
CA GLY A 431 -13.99 12.85 27.46
C GLY A 431 -12.82 13.74 27.92
N VAL A 432 -11.98 14.18 26.98
CA VAL A 432 -10.81 15.04 27.19
C VAL A 432 -10.60 15.94 25.98
N GLU A 433 -9.82 17.02 26.14
CA GLU A 433 -9.46 17.90 25.03
C GLU A 433 -8.88 17.12 23.84
N PRO A 434 -9.47 17.23 22.62
CA PRO A 434 -9.09 16.43 21.47
C PRO A 434 -7.86 17.01 20.75
N VAL A 435 -6.67 16.82 21.31
CA VAL A 435 -5.39 17.30 20.73
C VAL A 435 -5.20 16.78 19.31
N TYR A 436 -5.69 15.58 18.99
CA TYR A 436 -5.68 14.98 17.64
C TYR A 436 -6.53 15.74 16.62
N ALA A 437 -7.47 16.56 17.08
CA ALA A 437 -8.36 17.35 16.23
C ALA A 437 -8.05 18.88 16.25
N GLN A 438 -6.87 19.27 16.70
CA GLN A 438 -6.45 20.69 16.75
C GLN A 438 -6.56 21.39 15.40
N ASN A 439 -6.40 20.66 14.31
CA ASN A 439 -6.54 21.16 12.94
C ASN A 439 -7.96 21.66 12.60
N LEU A 440 -9.00 21.25 13.34
CA LEU A 440 -10.33 21.86 13.20
C LEU A 440 -10.31 23.34 13.60
N ILE A 441 -9.57 23.71 14.65
CA ILE A 441 -9.43 25.09 15.08
C ILE A 441 -8.74 25.90 13.98
N TYR A 442 -7.64 25.39 13.41
CA TYR A 442 -6.93 26.07 12.33
C TYR A 442 -7.79 26.21 11.06
N ALA A 443 -8.60 25.20 10.74
CA ALA A 443 -9.55 25.28 9.63
C ALA A 443 -10.59 26.39 9.86
N SER A 444 -11.20 26.44 11.04
CA SER A 444 -12.17 27.48 11.40
C SER A 444 -11.55 28.88 11.37
N GLU A 445 -10.34 29.07 11.92
CA GLU A 445 -9.62 30.35 11.90
C GLU A 445 -9.30 30.81 10.48
N SER A 446 -8.90 29.89 9.58
CA SER A 446 -8.65 30.21 8.17
C SER A 446 -9.89 30.74 7.49
N LEU A 447 -11.06 30.10 7.71
CA LEU A 447 -12.34 30.57 7.15
C LEU A 447 -12.80 31.90 7.77
N ARG A 448 -12.63 32.12 9.07
CA ARG A 448 -12.99 33.38 9.74
C ARG A 448 -12.17 34.55 9.23
N LYS A 449 -10.88 34.36 8.97
CA LYS A 449 -10.02 35.35 8.34
C LYS A 449 -10.56 35.80 6.97
N LEU A 450 -11.06 34.84 6.17
CA LEU A 450 -11.69 35.19 4.87
C LEU A 450 -12.99 35.96 5.03
N ILE A 451 -13.80 35.66 6.04
CA ILE A 451 -15.05 36.37 6.34
C ILE A 451 -14.76 37.81 6.70
N ASP A 452 -13.76 38.05 7.56
CA ASP A 452 -13.33 39.41 7.96
C ASP A 452 -12.84 40.24 6.77
N GLU A 453 -12.20 39.59 5.78
CA GLU A 453 -11.68 40.21 4.56
C GLU A 453 -12.54 39.88 3.32
N SER A 454 -13.85 39.85 3.44
CA SER A 454 -14.79 39.31 2.46
C SER A 454 -14.63 39.83 1.01
N ARG A 455 -14.09 41.06 0.82
CA ARG A 455 -13.81 41.62 -0.50
C ARG A 455 -12.62 40.99 -1.22
N THR A 456 -11.79 40.24 -0.52
CA THR A 456 -10.59 39.62 -1.06
C THR A 456 -10.67 38.08 -1.11
N ILE A 457 -11.82 37.52 -0.74
CA ILE A 457 -12.04 36.05 -0.76
C ILE A 457 -11.55 35.40 -2.06
N PRO A 458 -11.89 35.90 -3.27
CA PRO A 458 -11.43 35.29 -4.50
C PRO A 458 -9.91 35.32 -4.72
N ASN A 459 -9.18 36.15 -3.98
CA ASN A 459 -7.71 36.22 -4.04
C ASN A 459 -7.02 35.26 -3.07
N HIS A 460 -7.81 34.62 -2.19
CA HIS A 460 -7.33 33.74 -1.10
C HIS A 460 -8.03 32.39 -1.10
N ILE A 461 -8.26 31.80 -2.28
CA ILE A 461 -8.81 30.46 -2.45
C ILE A 461 -7.87 29.41 -1.81
N ASP A 462 -6.57 29.73 -1.72
CA ASP A 462 -5.55 28.97 -1.03
C ASP A 462 -5.85 28.71 0.45
N LEU A 463 -6.64 29.55 1.11
CA LEU A 463 -7.13 29.31 2.48
C LEU A 463 -8.38 28.42 2.54
N ILE A 464 -9.10 28.24 1.44
CA ILE A 464 -10.29 27.41 1.36
C ILE A 464 -9.91 25.97 1.03
N SER A 465 -9.28 25.72 -0.14
CA SER A 465 -9.16 24.37 -0.68
C SER A 465 -7.79 23.98 -1.28
N THR A 466 -6.87 24.92 -1.57
CA THR A 466 -5.71 24.61 -2.41
C THR A 466 -4.34 24.87 -1.77
N GLY A 467 -4.28 25.61 -0.68
CA GLY A 467 -3.03 25.98 -0.04
C GLY A 467 -2.62 25.03 1.11
N ASP A 468 -1.36 25.09 1.49
CA ASP A 468 -0.82 24.32 2.64
C ASP A 468 -1.47 24.67 3.98
N ASN A 469 -2.14 25.82 4.07
CA ASN A 469 -2.89 26.28 5.23
C ASN A 469 -4.40 26.34 4.92
N SER A 470 -4.89 25.57 3.95
CA SER A 470 -6.31 25.54 3.61
C SER A 470 -7.14 24.80 4.65
N ALA A 471 -8.39 25.24 4.79
CA ALA A 471 -9.35 24.55 5.65
C ALA A 471 -9.54 23.09 5.22
N THR A 472 -9.61 22.80 3.92
CA THR A 472 -9.75 21.43 3.39
C THR A 472 -8.56 20.55 3.77
N LYS A 473 -7.32 21.07 3.72
CA LYS A 473 -6.14 20.30 4.15
C LYS A 473 -6.20 19.96 5.64
N TYR A 474 -6.49 20.95 6.49
CA TYR A 474 -6.63 20.70 7.93
C TYR A 474 -7.71 19.68 8.25
N LEU A 475 -8.85 19.73 7.56
CA LEU A 475 -9.94 18.76 7.69
C LEU A 475 -9.50 17.35 7.24
N GLY A 476 -8.78 17.22 6.13
CA GLY A 476 -8.24 15.94 5.64
C GLY A 476 -7.25 15.32 6.62
N GLU A 477 -6.41 16.09 7.29
CA GLU A 477 -5.51 15.60 8.34
C GLU A 477 -6.28 15.08 9.55
N VAL A 478 -7.40 15.72 9.92
CA VAL A 478 -8.27 15.21 11.00
C VAL A 478 -8.92 13.89 10.60
N LEU A 479 -9.39 13.74 9.35
CA LEU A 479 -9.94 12.46 8.86
C LEU A 479 -8.94 11.33 9.02
N ASN A 480 -7.68 11.52 8.61
CA ASN A 480 -6.62 10.52 8.77
C ASN A 480 -6.42 10.14 10.25
N MET A 481 -6.45 11.13 11.14
CA MET A 481 -6.32 10.88 12.58
C MET A 481 -7.52 10.10 13.15
N LEU A 482 -8.74 10.32 12.64
CA LEU A 482 -9.92 9.58 13.07
C LEU A 482 -9.88 8.12 12.58
N LEU A 483 -9.42 7.87 11.35
CA LEU A 483 -9.35 6.54 10.76
C LEU A 483 -8.34 5.61 11.44
N SER A 484 -7.23 6.13 11.95
CA SER A 484 -6.23 5.32 12.66
C SER A 484 -6.77 4.84 14.01
N GLN A 485 -7.00 3.53 14.15
CA GLN A 485 -7.66 2.90 15.29
C GLN A 485 -6.77 1.81 15.94
N ALA A 486 -5.45 2.03 16.02
CA ALA A 486 -4.48 1.06 16.51
C ALA A 486 -4.72 0.64 17.98
N LEU A 487 -4.77 -0.67 18.23
CA LEU A 487 -4.98 -1.27 19.55
C LEU A 487 -4.21 -2.59 19.68
N SER A 488 -3.20 -2.64 20.55
CA SER A 488 -2.55 -3.91 20.89
C SER A 488 -3.34 -4.63 21.99
N LEU A 489 -3.68 -5.89 21.77
CA LEU A 489 -4.43 -6.72 22.70
C LEU A 489 -3.53 -7.83 23.28
N ASP A 490 -3.26 -7.79 24.57
CA ASP A 490 -2.55 -8.85 25.31
C ASP A 490 -3.48 -10.05 25.55
N SER A 491 -4.65 -9.80 26.13
CA SER A 491 -5.62 -10.84 26.45
C SER A 491 -7.00 -10.27 26.69
N PHE A 492 -8.01 -11.12 26.66
CA PHE A 492 -9.31 -10.81 27.21
C PHE A 492 -9.78 -11.91 28.18
N THR A 493 -10.58 -11.52 29.15
CA THR A 493 -11.12 -12.42 30.17
C THR A 493 -12.64 -12.31 30.22
N LEU A 494 -13.27 -13.47 30.06
CA LEU A 494 -14.68 -13.67 30.37
C LEU A 494 -14.77 -14.07 31.85
N TYR A 495 -15.09 -13.11 32.72
CA TYR A 495 -15.09 -13.37 34.16
C TYR A 495 -16.49 -13.67 34.68
N ALA A 496 -16.58 -14.64 35.60
CA ALA A 496 -17.85 -15.06 36.18
C ALA A 496 -18.33 -14.14 37.32
N GLN A 497 -17.45 -13.69 38.19
CA GLN A 497 -17.81 -12.96 39.39
C GLN A 497 -17.22 -11.55 39.46
N THR A 498 -15.90 -11.41 39.42
CA THR A 498 -15.20 -10.15 39.58
C THR A 498 -14.22 -9.91 38.45
N PRO A 499 -14.10 -8.66 37.95
CA PRO A 499 -13.12 -8.35 36.91
C PRO A 499 -11.69 -8.69 37.35
N PRO A 500 -10.81 -9.10 36.42
CA PRO A 500 -9.42 -9.39 36.72
C PRO A 500 -8.69 -8.14 37.21
N GLN A 501 -7.81 -8.34 38.20
CA GLN A 501 -7.03 -7.24 38.77
C GLN A 501 -5.90 -6.84 37.83
N PRO A 502 -5.53 -5.56 37.76
CA PRO A 502 -4.40 -5.09 36.96
C PRO A 502 -3.08 -5.74 37.37
N ILE A 503 -2.35 -6.30 36.40
CA ILE A 503 -1.02 -6.89 36.62
C ILE A 503 -0.01 -5.75 36.71
N LYS A 504 0.79 -5.71 37.80
CA LYS A 504 1.84 -4.71 38.03
C LYS A 504 3.20 -5.38 38.09
N ALA A 505 4.16 -4.92 37.30
CA ALA A 505 5.54 -5.36 37.45
C ALA A 505 6.10 -4.91 38.82
N SER A 506 6.83 -5.82 39.48
CA SER A 506 7.58 -5.47 40.67
C SER A 506 8.82 -4.66 40.31
N VAL A 507 9.13 -3.60 41.05
CA VAL A 507 10.34 -2.79 40.85
C VAL A 507 11.61 -3.68 40.92
N LEU A 508 11.60 -4.68 41.81
CA LEU A 508 12.72 -5.62 41.94
C LEU A 508 12.85 -6.53 40.73
N SER A 509 11.74 -7.00 40.13
CA SER A 509 11.78 -7.79 38.91
C SER A 509 12.28 -6.96 37.73
N SER A 510 11.85 -5.70 37.59
CA SER A 510 12.31 -4.80 36.50
C SER A 510 13.82 -4.52 36.57
N VAL A 511 14.37 -4.32 37.80
CA VAL A 511 15.82 -4.16 38.00
C VAL A 511 16.58 -5.45 37.67
N TRP A 512 16.02 -6.59 38.04
CA TRP A 512 16.63 -7.91 37.77
C TRP A 512 16.64 -8.25 36.27
N GLU A 513 15.56 -8.00 35.59
CA GLU A 513 15.47 -8.20 34.11
C GLU A 513 16.41 -7.23 33.38
N GLY A 514 16.46 -5.97 33.79
CA GLY A 514 17.42 -5.01 33.23
C GLY A 514 18.89 -5.46 33.44
N TYR A 515 19.21 -6.06 34.58
CA TYR A 515 20.53 -6.63 34.82
C TYR A 515 20.80 -7.84 33.90
N LYS A 516 19.84 -8.75 33.76
CA LYS A 516 19.96 -9.89 32.83
C LYS A 516 20.19 -9.43 31.40
N ALA A 517 19.38 -8.49 30.89
CA ALA A 517 19.54 -7.93 29.55
C ALA A 517 20.92 -7.26 29.35
N PHE A 518 21.39 -6.52 30.36
CA PHE A 518 22.72 -5.95 30.34
C PHE A 518 23.81 -7.03 30.32
N ALA A 519 23.71 -8.07 31.14
CA ALA A 519 24.67 -9.18 31.17
C ALA A 519 24.70 -9.95 29.83
N TYR A 520 23.54 -10.17 29.22
CA TYR A 520 23.42 -10.84 27.91
C TYR A 520 24.11 -10.05 26.80
N SER A 521 24.09 -8.70 26.82
CA SER A 521 24.74 -7.88 25.82
C SER A 521 26.26 -8.07 25.71
N PHE A 522 26.88 -8.79 26.67
CA PHE A 522 28.29 -9.14 26.67
C PHE A 522 28.56 -10.61 26.26
N THR A 523 27.54 -11.35 25.83
CA THR A 523 27.73 -12.71 25.35
C THR A 523 28.15 -12.73 23.88
N ASP A 524 28.81 -13.80 23.42
CA ASP A 524 29.19 -13.99 22.04
C ASP A 524 27.95 -14.03 21.13
N GLU A 525 26.84 -14.59 21.59
CA GLU A 525 25.56 -14.62 20.87
C GLU A 525 24.99 -13.21 20.60
N ALA A 526 25.12 -12.30 21.57
CA ALA A 526 24.75 -10.89 21.35
C ALA A 526 25.74 -10.15 20.43
N ALA A 527 27.02 -10.54 20.47
CA ALA A 527 28.04 -9.99 19.57
C ALA A 527 27.79 -10.45 18.11
N GLU A 528 27.47 -11.72 17.89
CA GLU A 528 27.10 -12.25 16.57
C GLU A 528 25.84 -11.57 16.01
N ALA A 529 24.84 -11.29 16.86
CA ALA A 529 23.64 -10.55 16.46
C ALA A 529 23.93 -9.11 16.01
N ASN A 530 24.96 -8.47 16.55
CA ASN A 530 25.35 -7.10 16.20
C ASN A 530 26.41 -7.03 15.08
N TYR A 531 27.08 -8.11 14.73
CA TYR A 531 28.12 -8.20 13.73
C TYR A 531 27.71 -9.10 12.55
N ALA A 532 26.66 -8.72 11.84
CA ALA A 532 26.34 -9.28 10.53
C ALA A 532 27.28 -8.80 9.40
N ALA A 533 28.47 -8.31 9.73
CA ALA A 533 29.56 -8.00 8.83
C ALA A 533 30.76 -8.91 9.12
N GLY A 534 30.52 -10.23 9.14
CA GLY A 534 31.58 -11.23 9.18
C GLY A 534 32.30 -11.28 7.84
N GLU A 535 33.64 -11.33 7.87
CA GLU A 535 34.46 -11.66 6.70
C GLU A 535 33.90 -12.93 6.04
N GLY A 536 33.61 -12.85 4.71
CA GLY A 536 33.00 -13.94 3.95
C GLY A 536 33.80 -15.24 4.11
N SER A 537 33.11 -16.33 4.45
CA SER A 537 33.70 -17.65 4.35
C SER A 537 33.80 -18.03 2.87
N GLU A 538 34.82 -18.81 2.50
CA GLU A 538 35.10 -19.21 1.09
C GLU A 538 33.95 -20.00 0.43
N ASP A 539 32.93 -20.44 1.18
CA ASP A 539 31.84 -21.30 0.72
C ASP A 539 30.45 -20.59 0.80
N VAL A 540 30.37 -19.25 0.82
CA VAL A 540 29.11 -18.50 0.97
C VAL A 540 28.95 -17.50 -0.14
N LEU A 541 27.85 -17.57 -0.90
CA LEU A 541 27.48 -16.62 -1.93
C LEU A 541 27.21 -15.22 -1.32
N GLN A 542 27.89 -14.20 -1.80
CA GLN A 542 27.77 -12.84 -1.30
C GLN A 542 26.81 -12.03 -2.16
N VAL A 543 25.71 -11.55 -1.57
CA VAL A 543 24.69 -10.74 -2.25
C VAL A 543 24.59 -9.37 -1.59
N TRP A 544 24.82 -8.31 -2.33
CA TRP A 544 24.61 -6.94 -1.85
C TRP A 544 23.30 -6.36 -2.36
N VAL A 545 22.53 -5.73 -1.46
CA VAL A 545 21.19 -5.22 -1.76
C VAL A 545 21.12 -3.73 -1.47
N ASN A 546 20.74 -2.94 -2.48
CA ASN A 546 20.55 -1.49 -2.37
C ASN A 546 19.12 -1.15 -1.92
N ARG A 547 18.78 -1.52 -0.69
CA ARG A 547 17.45 -1.30 -0.11
C ARG A 547 17.53 -1.06 1.39
N PRO A 548 16.48 -0.46 2.00
CA PRO A 548 16.35 -0.37 3.46
C PRO A 548 16.36 -1.74 4.13
N VAL A 549 16.76 -1.77 5.41
CA VAL A 549 16.95 -3.01 6.19
C VAL A 549 15.69 -3.90 6.23
N GLN A 550 14.49 -3.31 6.24
CA GLN A 550 13.22 -4.06 6.24
C GLN A 550 13.10 -5.02 5.04
N TYR A 551 13.51 -4.56 3.86
CA TYR A 551 13.53 -5.38 2.64
C TYR A 551 14.55 -6.51 2.72
N ILE A 552 15.70 -6.23 3.34
CA ILE A 552 16.80 -7.20 3.50
C ILE A 552 16.41 -8.29 4.49
N ASP A 553 15.78 -7.93 5.61
CA ASP A 553 15.35 -8.88 6.64
C ASP A 553 14.36 -9.91 6.07
N VAL A 554 13.37 -9.46 5.29
CA VAL A 554 12.42 -10.36 4.63
C VAL A 554 13.11 -11.22 3.57
N LEU A 555 14.01 -10.62 2.76
CA LEU A 555 14.77 -11.38 1.77
C LEU A 555 15.64 -12.45 2.42
N GLN A 556 16.37 -12.13 3.49
CA GLN A 556 17.19 -13.12 4.20
C GLN A 556 16.34 -14.25 4.80
N GLN A 557 15.17 -13.91 5.36
CA GLN A 557 14.24 -14.93 5.86
C GLN A 557 13.78 -15.87 4.74
N LEU A 558 13.44 -15.32 3.58
CA LEU A 558 13.00 -16.11 2.43
C LEU A 558 14.13 -16.97 1.86
N VAL A 559 15.34 -16.42 1.77
CA VAL A 559 16.54 -17.16 1.36
C VAL A 559 16.82 -18.33 2.31
N ASP A 560 16.82 -18.10 3.62
CA ASP A 560 17.14 -19.13 4.61
C ASP A 560 16.08 -20.25 4.63
N SER A 561 14.79 -19.87 4.52
CA SER A 561 13.66 -20.82 4.62
C SER A 561 13.37 -21.59 3.34
N LYS A 562 13.62 -21.00 2.17
CA LYS A 562 13.29 -21.59 0.87
C LYS A 562 14.55 -21.95 0.06
N TYR A 563 15.34 -20.95 -0.35
CA TYR A 563 16.48 -21.19 -1.25
C TYR A 563 17.54 -22.09 -0.64
N THR A 564 18.06 -21.71 0.53
CA THR A 564 19.10 -22.51 1.23
C THR A 564 18.56 -23.86 1.66
N ALA A 565 17.30 -23.95 2.10
CA ALA A 565 16.68 -25.22 2.49
C ALA A 565 16.55 -26.20 1.30
N GLN A 566 16.31 -25.71 0.10
CA GLN A 566 16.14 -26.52 -1.12
C GLN A 566 17.47 -26.86 -1.79
N THR A 567 18.39 -25.91 -1.88
CA THR A 567 19.62 -26.05 -2.67
C THR A 567 20.82 -26.46 -1.81
N GLY A 568 20.80 -26.20 -0.51
CA GLY A 568 21.96 -26.34 0.39
C GLY A 568 22.99 -25.20 0.25
N GLN A 569 22.84 -24.29 -0.73
CA GLN A 569 23.74 -23.16 -0.93
C GLN A 569 23.50 -22.09 0.14
N LYS A 570 24.52 -21.73 0.87
CA LYS A 570 24.46 -20.62 1.84
C LYS A 570 24.62 -19.30 1.13
N VAL A 571 23.76 -18.34 1.48
CA VAL A 571 23.77 -16.98 0.91
C VAL A 571 23.82 -15.98 2.05
N GLN A 572 24.72 -15.02 1.95
CA GLN A 572 24.81 -13.88 2.87
C GLN A 572 24.29 -12.63 2.17
N ILE A 573 23.18 -12.12 2.66
CA ILE A 573 22.61 -10.85 2.20
C ILE A 573 23.23 -9.71 3.02
N SER A 574 23.74 -8.70 2.35
CA SER A 574 24.34 -7.52 2.99
C SER A 574 23.79 -6.24 2.39
N ILE A 575 23.59 -5.22 3.24
CA ILE A 575 23.16 -3.91 2.76
C ILE A 575 24.27 -3.25 1.93
N MET A 576 23.92 -2.72 0.76
CA MET A 576 24.78 -1.87 -0.03
C MET A 576 24.53 -0.41 0.35
N PRO A 577 25.45 0.27 1.06
CA PRO A 577 25.16 1.61 1.57
C PRO A 577 24.99 2.69 0.49
N THR A 578 25.73 2.56 -0.61
CA THR A 578 25.65 3.41 -1.81
C THR A 578 26.31 2.71 -3.00
N GLU A 579 25.83 3.00 -4.21
CA GLU A 579 26.45 2.45 -5.45
C GLU A 579 27.90 2.89 -5.66
N SER A 580 28.31 4.05 -5.16
CA SER A 580 29.73 4.47 -5.19
C SER A 580 30.65 3.54 -4.40
N LYS A 581 30.15 2.85 -3.36
CA LYS A 581 30.91 1.80 -2.67
C LYS A 581 31.10 0.56 -3.53
N LEU A 582 30.14 0.24 -4.38
CA LEU A 582 30.27 -0.86 -5.33
C LEU A 582 31.43 -0.63 -6.30
N ILE A 583 31.59 0.57 -6.84
CA ILE A 583 32.69 0.95 -7.70
C ILE A 583 34.03 0.80 -6.96
N LEU A 584 34.13 1.27 -5.71
CA LEU A 584 35.35 1.16 -4.90
C LEU A 584 35.67 -0.31 -4.55
N ALA A 585 34.67 -1.11 -4.19
CA ALA A 585 34.82 -2.53 -3.88
C ALA A 585 35.32 -3.32 -5.12
N THR A 586 34.76 -3.03 -6.29
CA THR A 586 35.18 -3.62 -7.56
C THR A 586 36.64 -3.26 -7.88
N ALA A 587 37.04 -1.99 -7.71
CA ALA A 587 38.44 -1.56 -7.90
C ALA A 587 39.41 -2.21 -6.89
N ALA A 588 38.93 -2.59 -5.70
CA ALA A 588 39.72 -3.27 -4.68
C ALA A 588 39.68 -4.81 -4.81
N GLY A 589 38.88 -5.38 -5.73
CA GLY A 589 38.69 -6.83 -5.87
C GLY A 589 37.91 -7.48 -4.71
N SER A 590 37.06 -6.71 -4.03
CA SER A 590 36.22 -7.13 -2.88
C SER A 590 34.71 -6.91 -3.15
N ASN A 591 34.31 -6.95 -4.41
CA ASN A 591 32.91 -6.88 -4.82
C ASN A 591 32.14 -8.15 -4.42
N PRO A 592 30.80 -8.08 -4.27
CA PRO A 592 29.96 -9.27 -4.06
C PRO A 592 29.91 -10.13 -5.34
N ASP A 593 29.28 -11.30 -5.24
CA ASP A 593 28.98 -12.15 -6.39
C ASP A 593 27.76 -11.61 -7.17
N VAL A 594 26.71 -11.22 -6.45
CA VAL A 594 25.45 -10.71 -6.99
C VAL A 594 25.08 -9.36 -6.35
N VAL A 595 24.50 -8.49 -7.13
CA VAL A 595 23.90 -7.22 -6.67
C VAL A 595 22.42 -7.20 -7.02
N LEU A 596 21.58 -6.78 -6.04
CA LEU A 596 20.15 -6.54 -6.21
C LEU A 596 19.84 -5.05 -5.94
N GLY A 597 18.83 -4.50 -6.61
CA GLY A 597 18.36 -3.13 -6.41
C GLY A 597 19.28 -2.04 -6.95
N ALA A 598 20.18 -2.36 -7.85
CA ALA A 598 21.01 -1.36 -8.52
C ALA A 598 20.17 -0.47 -9.46
N ALA A 599 20.57 0.79 -9.65
CA ALA A 599 19.95 1.63 -10.67
C ALA A 599 20.08 0.99 -12.06
N TYR A 600 19.06 1.13 -12.89
CA TYR A 600 18.97 0.48 -14.21
C TYR A 600 20.16 0.76 -15.16
N PHE A 601 20.91 1.82 -14.94
CA PHE A 601 22.10 2.13 -15.73
C PHE A 601 23.39 1.47 -15.19
N THR A 602 23.38 0.97 -13.97
CA THR A 602 24.59 0.43 -13.30
C THR A 602 25.16 -0.79 -14.01
N PRO A 603 24.36 -1.80 -14.43
CA PRO A 603 24.90 -2.95 -15.15
C PRO A 603 25.68 -2.55 -16.43
N PHE A 604 25.16 -1.60 -17.20
CA PHE A 604 25.85 -1.07 -18.37
C PHE A 604 27.21 -0.41 -18.03
N GLU A 605 27.26 0.38 -16.94
CA GLU A 605 28.47 1.04 -16.50
C GLU A 605 29.57 0.05 -16.09
N PHE A 606 29.20 -1.11 -15.56
CA PHE A 606 30.13 -2.19 -15.24
C PHE A 606 30.46 -3.04 -16.47
N ALA A 607 29.50 -3.30 -17.35
CA ALA A 607 29.68 -4.06 -18.58
C ALA A 607 30.72 -3.43 -19.51
N ILE A 608 30.64 -2.12 -19.77
CA ILE A 608 31.56 -1.41 -20.65
C ILE A 608 33.03 -1.42 -20.13
N ARG A 609 33.22 -1.75 -18.85
CA ARG A 609 34.52 -1.88 -18.19
C ARG A 609 34.92 -3.35 -18.00
N GLY A 610 34.12 -4.30 -18.50
CA GLY A 610 34.35 -5.74 -18.39
C GLY A 610 34.22 -6.30 -16.98
N ALA A 611 33.42 -5.69 -16.12
CA ALA A 611 33.24 -6.10 -14.74
C ALA A 611 31.89 -6.79 -14.44
N ALA A 612 30.93 -6.69 -15.35
CA ALA A 612 29.62 -7.39 -15.25
C ALA A 612 29.64 -8.64 -16.13
N LYS A 613 29.03 -9.72 -15.64
CA LYS A 613 28.83 -10.98 -16.37
C LYS A 613 27.78 -10.82 -17.46
N ASN A 614 28.05 -11.37 -18.63
CA ASN A 614 27.07 -11.42 -19.70
C ASN A 614 26.06 -12.55 -19.44
N LEU A 615 24.83 -12.21 -19.16
CA LEU A 615 23.77 -13.17 -18.82
C LEU A 615 23.35 -14.04 -20.02
N LEU A 616 23.61 -13.63 -21.25
CA LEU A 616 23.35 -14.48 -22.43
C LEU A 616 24.29 -15.70 -22.51
N GLU A 617 25.32 -15.79 -21.68
CA GLU A 617 26.15 -16.99 -21.54
C GLU A 617 25.41 -18.13 -20.82
N TYR A 618 24.32 -17.84 -20.11
CA TYR A 618 23.43 -18.86 -19.53
C TYR A 618 22.36 -19.22 -20.55
N GLU A 619 22.36 -20.47 -21.00
CA GLU A 619 21.49 -20.95 -22.11
C GLU A 619 20.00 -20.68 -21.88
N ASP A 620 19.54 -20.68 -20.63
CA ASP A 620 18.13 -20.52 -20.28
C ASP A 620 17.73 -19.08 -19.88
N PHE A 621 18.67 -18.13 -19.82
CA PHE A 621 18.38 -16.77 -19.33
C PHE A 621 17.30 -16.07 -20.15
N LEU A 622 17.46 -15.98 -21.45
CA LEU A 622 16.58 -15.18 -22.29
C LEU A 622 15.17 -15.78 -22.37
N SER A 623 15.07 -17.12 -22.46
CA SER A 623 13.78 -17.82 -22.46
C SER A 623 13.06 -17.67 -21.11
N PHE A 624 13.76 -17.85 -20.00
CA PHE A 624 13.21 -17.62 -18.65
C PHE A 624 12.71 -16.18 -18.47
N TYR A 625 13.51 -15.20 -18.91
CA TYR A 625 13.15 -13.79 -18.76
C TYR A 625 11.93 -13.42 -19.61
N ASN A 626 11.91 -13.80 -20.89
CA ASN A 626 10.80 -13.50 -21.79
C ASN A 626 9.46 -14.13 -21.38
N GLU A 627 9.49 -15.24 -20.65
CA GLU A 627 8.26 -15.89 -20.16
C GLU A 627 7.55 -15.05 -19.08
N GLN A 628 8.30 -14.26 -18.31
CA GLN A 628 7.78 -13.63 -17.09
C GLN A 628 7.98 -12.12 -17.05
N TYR A 629 8.75 -11.55 -17.96
CA TYR A 629 9.13 -10.13 -18.00
C TYR A 629 9.01 -9.56 -19.40
N ASN A 630 8.94 -8.22 -19.49
CA ASN A 630 9.03 -7.55 -20.78
C ASN A 630 10.49 -7.44 -21.24
N LEU A 631 10.79 -7.96 -22.45
CA LEU A 631 12.13 -7.89 -23.05
C LEU A 631 12.62 -6.45 -23.27
N GLU A 632 11.74 -5.49 -23.51
CA GLU A 632 12.10 -4.08 -23.68
C GLU A 632 12.87 -3.56 -22.47
N ALA A 633 12.58 -4.09 -21.27
CA ALA A 633 13.28 -3.72 -20.04
C ALA A 633 14.77 -4.12 -20.00
N LEU A 634 15.22 -5.05 -20.87
CA LEU A 634 16.62 -5.42 -21.01
C LEU A 634 17.43 -4.46 -21.91
N VAL A 635 16.77 -3.65 -22.73
CA VAL A 635 17.43 -2.73 -23.67
C VAL A 635 18.44 -1.82 -22.96
N PRO A 636 18.13 -1.14 -21.83
CA PRO A 636 19.11 -0.30 -21.14
C PRO A 636 20.18 -1.07 -20.38
N LEU A 637 20.06 -2.39 -20.23
CA LEU A 637 21.03 -3.27 -19.57
C LEU A 637 21.95 -3.98 -20.55
N SER A 638 21.80 -3.69 -21.84
CA SER A 638 22.52 -4.33 -22.92
C SER A 638 23.73 -3.50 -23.38
N PHE A 639 24.78 -4.20 -23.78
CA PHE A 639 26.00 -3.60 -24.34
C PHE A 639 26.61 -4.55 -25.37
N GLU A 640 26.97 -4.03 -26.56
CA GLU A 640 27.42 -4.83 -27.69
C GLU A 640 26.43 -5.99 -27.98
N ASN A 641 26.86 -7.24 -27.86
CA ASN A 641 26.03 -8.42 -28.12
C ASN A 641 25.68 -9.16 -26.80
N GLY A 642 25.64 -8.46 -25.68
CA GLY A 642 25.40 -9.04 -24.37
C GLY A 642 24.36 -8.31 -23.56
N VAL A 643 23.78 -9.00 -22.59
CA VAL A 643 22.88 -8.48 -21.55
C VAL A 643 23.56 -8.65 -20.19
N TYR A 644 23.69 -7.60 -19.43
CA TYR A 644 24.53 -7.57 -18.21
C TYR A 644 23.77 -7.36 -16.92
N GLY A 645 22.46 -7.45 -16.99
CA GLY A 645 21.57 -7.38 -15.82
C GLY A 645 20.16 -7.81 -16.17
N ALA A 646 19.33 -7.94 -15.16
CA ALA A 646 17.93 -8.25 -15.27
C ALA A 646 17.12 -7.27 -14.38
N VAL A 647 15.99 -6.78 -14.87
CA VAL A 647 15.12 -5.89 -14.09
C VAL A 647 14.37 -6.68 -13.03
N GLU A 648 14.33 -6.19 -11.80
CA GLU A 648 13.57 -6.80 -10.69
C GLU A 648 12.34 -5.99 -10.26
N THR A 649 12.46 -4.65 -10.23
CA THR A 649 11.31 -3.75 -10.00
C THR A 649 11.17 -2.78 -11.13
N GLN A 650 9.94 -2.42 -11.45
CA GLN A 650 9.62 -1.53 -12.54
C GLN A 650 8.52 -0.56 -12.12
N ASP A 651 8.75 0.74 -12.30
CA ASP A 651 7.71 1.75 -12.12
C ASP A 651 6.74 1.71 -13.31
N PHE A 652 5.59 2.32 -13.14
CA PHE A 652 4.64 2.56 -14.22
C PHE A 652 4.37 4.07 -14.33
N GLN A 653 4.17 4.55 -15.55
CA GLN A 653 3.80 5.93 -15.82
C GLN A 653 2.43 5.93 -16.48
N VAL A 654 1.39 6.17 -15.68
CA VAL A 654 -0.02 6.16 -16.12
C VAL A 654 -0.66 7.51 -15.88
N LEU A 655 -1.78 7.79 -16.52
CA LEU A 655 -2.57 8.98 -16.29
C LEU A 655 -3.42 8.81 -15.04
N TYR A 656 -3.21 9.64 -14.04
CA TYR A 656 -4.09 9.81 -12.88
C TYR A 656 -5.14 10.86 -13.18
N TYR A 657 -6.39 10.63 -12.81
CA TYR A 657 -7.44 11.62 -13.02
C TYR A 657 -8.47 11.65 -11.88
N ARG A 658 -8.98 12.83 -11.61
CA ARG A 658 -10.06 13.09 -10.64
C ARG A 658 -11.39 12.93 -11.36
N GLN A 659 -12.01 11.75 -11.20
CA GLN A 659 -13.30 11.43 -11.83
C GLN A 659 -14.37 12.45 -11.46
N ASP A 660 -14.47 12.79 -10.17
CA ASP A 660 -15.45 13.77 -9.66
C ASP A 660 -15.33 15.16 -10.29
N ILE A 661 -14.10 15.62 -10.56
CA ILE A 661 -13.83 16.90 -11.20
C ILE A 661 -14.14 16.83 -12.70
N LEU A 662 -13.69 15.78 -13.39
CA LEU A 662 -13.98 15.61 -14.81
C LEU A 662 -15.48 15.55 -15.08
N ASP A 663 -16.23 14.75 -14.29
CA ASP A 663 -17.69 14.65 -14.38
C ASP A 663 -18.37 16.02 -14.16
N THR A 664 -17.92 16.80 -13.16
CA THR A 664 -18.43 18.14 -12.86
C THR A 664 -18.20 19.11 -14.01
N LEU A 665 -17.05 19.00 -14.69
CA LEU A 665 -16.69 19.87 -15.82
C LEU A 665 -17.22 19.36 -17.16
N GLY A 666 -17.78 18.15 -17.21
CA GLY A 666 -18.23 17.49 -18.43
C GLY A 666 -17.09 17.18 -19.39
N LEU A 667 -15.93 16.77 -18.83
CA LEU A 667 -14.73 16.40 -19.58
C LEU A 667 -14.57 14.87 -19.62
N GLU A 668 -14.11 14.36 -20.74
CA GLU A 668 -13.71 12.98 -20.89
C GLU A 668 -12.23 12.78 -20.53
N VAL A 669 -11.83 11.54 -20.21
CA VAL A 669 -10.43 11.20 -19.93
C VAL A 669 -9.66 11.26 -21.25
N PRO A 670 -8.57 12.04 -21.36
CA PRO A 670 -7.85 12.22 -22.62
C PRO A 670 -7.07 10.94 -22.98
N GLU A 671 -7.19 10.50 -24.23
CA GLU A 671 -6.46 9.37 -24.80
C GLU A 671 -5.24 9.80 -25.62
N THR A 672 -5.26 10.99 -26.15
CA THR A 672 -4.21 11.56 -26.99
C THR A 672 -3.72 12.92 -26.47
N TRP A 673 -2.57 13.37 -26.97
CA TRP A 673 -2.11 14.74 -26.67
C TRP A 673 -3.04 15.81 -27.29
N GLU A 674 -3.73 15.51 -28.38
CA GLU A 674 -4.75 16.43 -28.93
C GLU A 674 -5.93 16.58 -27.97
N ASP A 675 -6.41 15.50 -27.34
CA ASP A 675 -7.46 15.58 -26.32
C ASP A 675 -6.99 16.41 -25.11
N VAL A 676 -5.72 16.22 -24.69
CA VAL A 676 -5.14 17.07 -23.62
C VAL A 676 -5.18 18.54 -24.02
N LYS A 677 -4.81 18.89 -25.27
CA LYS A 677 -4.87 20.26 -25.75
C LYS A 677 -6.30 20.81 -25.79
N GLU A 678 -7.30 19.99 -26.13
CA GLU A 678 -8.71 20.36 -26.20
C GLU A 678 -9.30 20.67 -24.81
N ILE A 679 -8.92 19.92 -23.76
CA ILE A 679 -9.43 20.14 -22.41
C ILE A 679 -8.75 21.30 -21.68
N MET A 680 -7.52 21.69 -22.06
CA MET A 680 -6.73 22.74 -21.39
C MET A 680 -7.47 24.09 -21.26
N PRO A 681 -8.17 24.63 -22.26
CA PRO A 681 -8.92 25.88 -22.11
C PRO A 681 -9.99 25.82 -21.01
N THR A 682 -10.62 24.66 -20.82
CA THR A 682 -11.60 24.46 -19.77
C THR A 682 -10.93 24.42 -18.39
N LEU A 683 -9.85 23.63 -18.24
CA LEU A 683 -9.10 23.57 -17.00
C LEU A 683 -8.56 24.94 -16.57
N LEU A 684 -7.94 25.67 -17.50
CA LEU A 684 -7.37 26.99 -17.23
C LEU A 684 -8.45 28.02 -16.78
N ARG A 685 -9.69 27.90 -17.30
CA ARG A 685 -10.81 28.73 -16.87
C ARG A 685 -11.14 28.57 -15.38
N TYR A 686 -10.88 27.36 -14.83
CA TYR A 686 -11.07 27.06 -13.43
C TYR A 686 -9.76 27.12 -12.62
N SER A 687 -8.70 27.74 -13.18
CA SER A 687 -7.36 27.79 -12.58
C SER A 687 -6.81 26.40 -12.25
N MET A 688 -7.17 25.41 -13.05
CA MET A 688 -6.68 24.04 -13.01
C MET A 688 -5.68 23.79 -14.12
N ASN A 689 -4.89 22.74 -13.98
CA ASN A 689 -3.87 22.40 -14.98
C ASN A 689 -3.67 20.89 -15.09
N VAL A 690 -2.75 20.46 -15.94
CA VAL A 690 -2.31 19.07 -16.11
C VAL A 690 -0.86 18.95 -15.62
N TYR A 691 -0.53 17.86 -14.94
CA TYR A 691 0.84 17.54 -14.57
C TYR A 691 1.47 16.57 -15.57
N LEU A 692 2.64 16.94 -16.04
CA LEU A 692 3.54 16.04 -16.77
C LEU A 692 4.84 15.90 -15.96
N PRO A 693 5.60 14.77 -16.09
CA PRO A 693 6.89 14.64 -15.39
C PRO A 693 7.87 15.80 -15.64
N LEU A 694 7.75 16.45 -16.80
CA LEU A 694 8.45 17.70 -17.13
C LEU A 694 8.11 18.88 -16.21
N SER A 695 6.92 18.89 -15.62
CA SER A 695 6.48 19.93 -14.67
C SER A 695 7.06 19.74 -13.26
N SER A 696 7.86 18.71 -13.01
CA SER A 696 8.55 18.52 -11.73
C SER A 696 9.41 19.75 -11.36
N SER A 697 9.63 19.97 -10.07
CA SER A 697 10.46 21.08 -9.57
C SER A 697 11.96 20.93 -9.91
N ASN A 698 12.39 19.75 -10.38
CA ASN A 698 13.75 19.48 -10.79
C ASN A 698 14.12 20.31 -12.03
N ALA A 699 15.24 21.01 -11.97
CA ALA A 699 15.74 21.76 -13.12
C ALA A 699 16.15 20.82 -14.26
N PHE A 700 16.75 19.68 -13.94
CA PHE A 700 17.12 18.65 -14.90
C PHE A 700 15.89 17.81 -15.24
N LYS A 701 15.52 17.77 -16.53
CA LYS A 701 14.42 16.95 -17.07
C LYS A 701 15.03 15.65 -17.59
N ASN A 702 14.85 14.58 -16.81
CA ASN A 702 15.40 13.27 -17.17
C ASN A 702 14.72 12.69 -18.41
N LEU A 703 15.31 11.65 -18.94
CA LEU A 703 14.83 11.03 -20.18
C LEU A 703 13.45 10.40 -20.05
N HIS A 704 13.09 9.91 -18.85
CA HIS A 704 11.74 9.41 -18.59
C HIS A 704 10.65 10.47 -18.79
N ALA A 705 11.00 11.75 -18.63
CA ALA A 705 10.08 12.86 -18.88
C ALA A 705 10.09 13.35 -20.34
N THR A 706 11.21 13.25 -21.05
CA THR A 706 11.39 13.81 -22.39
C THR A 706 11.28 12.77 -23.50
N GLY A 707 11.75 11.54 -23.25
CA GLY A 707 11.84 10.47 -24.22
C GLY A 707 10.49 10.00 -24.79
N PRO A 708 9.43 9.87 -23.98
CA PRO A 708 8.13 9.44 -24.46
C PRO A 708 7.62 10.24 -25.66
N PHE A 709 7.77 11.57 -25.65
CA PHE A 709 7.35 12.42 -26.77
C PHE A 709 8.08 12.11 -28.07
N ILE A 710 9.36 11.74 -27.97
CA ILE A 710 10.18 11.36 -29.14
C ILE A 710 9.70 10.03 -29.68
N TYR A 711 9.58 9.01 -28.83
CA TYR A 711 9.23 7.64 -29.27
C TYR A 711 7.79 7.53 -29.78
N GLN A 712 6.84 8.26 -29.17
CA GLN A 712 5.45 8.32 -29.64
C GLN A 712 5.30 8.96 -31.03
N ASN A 713 6.26 9.80 -31.43
CA ASN A 713 6.35 10.38 -32.77
C ASN A 713 7.26 9.56 -33.71
N ASN A 714 7.55 8.29 -33.38
CA ASN A 714 8.46 7.41 -34.16
C ASN A 714 9.89 7.97 -34.30
N GLY A 715 10.30 8.86 -33.39
CA GLY A 715 11.65 9.42 -33.33
C GLY A 715 12.64 8.50 -32.64
N SER A 716 13.91 8.86 -32.70
CA SER A 716 15.02 8.16 -32.03
C SER A 716 16.00 9.15 -31.45
N LEU A 717 16.70 8.76 -30.37
CA LEU A 717 17.75 9.57 -29.76
C LEU A 717 19.06 9.54 -30.54
N TYR A 718 19.35 8.40 -31.21
CA TYR A 718 20.59 8.13 -31.92
C TYR A 718 20.34 7.78 -33.36
N THR A 719 21.36 8.03 -34.19
CA THR A 719 21.43 7.46 -35.53
C THR A 719 21.61 5.93 -35.48
N PRO A 720 21.20 5.17 -36.53
CA PRO A 720 21.25 3.70 -36.48
C PRO A 720 22.65 3.10 -36.27
N ASP A 721 23.72 3.84 -36.60
CA ASP A 721 25.12 3.46 -36.37
C ASP A 721 25.65 3.78 -34.97
N GLY A 722 24.84 4.46 -34.14
CA GLY A 722 25.22 4.87 -32.79
C GLY A 722 26.31 5.93 -32.71
N LEU A 723 26.63 6.59 -33.82
CA LEU A 723 27.75 7.54 -33.88
C LEU A 723 27.36 9.01 -33.70
N SER A 724 26.05 9.29 -33.71
CA SER A 724 25.51 10.66 -33.56
C SER A 724 24.13 10.63 -32.90
N VAL A 725 23.70 11.78 -32.35
CA VAL A 725 22.29 11.98 -31.98
C VAL A 725 21.42 12.22 -33.21
N ALA A 726 20.13 11.91 -33.09
CA ALA A 726 19.12 12.05 -34.15
C ALA A 726 18.11 13.18 -33.86
N TYR A 727 18.50 14.25 -33.15
CA TYR A 727 17.60 15.32 -32.73
C TYR A 727 17.02 16.14 -33.89
N ASP A 728 17.75 16.26 -34.98
CA ASP A 728 17.44 17.03 -36.18
C ASP A 728 16.64 16.20 -37.24
N THR A 729 16.30 14.95 -36.94
CA THR A 729 15.39 14.17 -37.80
C THR A 729 13.96 14.69 -37.69
N GLU A 730 13.18 14.52 -38.76
CA GLU A 730 11.79 15.00 -38.82
C GLU A 730 10.94 14.44 -37.67
N ALA A 731 11.00 13.11 -37.42
CA ALA A 731 10.25 12.42 -36.39
C ALA A 731 10.66 12.89 -34.95
N THR A 732 11.97 12.97 -34.66
CA THR A 732 12.45 13.41 -33.34
C THR A 732 12.13 14.88 -33.10
N THR A 733 12.29 15.73 -34.14
CA THR A 733 11.93 17.15 -34.08
C THR A 733 10.40 17.33 -33.82
N ALA A 734 9.55 16.49 -34.41
CA ALA A 734 8.10 16.50 -34.16
C ALA A 734 7.80 16.19 -32.68
N GLY A 735 8.42 15.18 -32.09
CA GLY A 735 8.27 14.87 -30.67
C GLY A 735 8.78 15.97 -29.75
N ILE A 736 9.94 16.57 -30.03
CA ILE A 736 10.46 17.73 -29.27
C ILE A 736 9.51 18.94 -29.39
N LYS A 737 8.95 19.17 -30.56
CA LYS A 737 7.98 20.23 -30.80
C LYS A 737 6.70 20.02 -30.00
N GLU A 738 6.13 18.81 -30.01
CA GLU A 738 4.97 18.42 -29.22
C GLU A 738 5.15 18.74 -27.73
N MET A 739 6.27 18.26 -27.18
CA MET A 739 6.67 18.47 -25.81
C MET A 739 6.71 19.97 -25.43
N ILE A 740 7.19 20.85 -26.31
CA ILE A 740 7.33 22.28 -26.08
C ILE A 740 6.01 23.02 -26.26
N GLU A 741 5.19 22.67 -27.27
CA GLU A 741 3.92 23.33 -27.57
C GLU A 741 2.93 23.19 -26.43
N LEU A 742 2.88 22.07 -25.73
CA LEU A 742 2.05 21.86 -24.53
C LEU A 742 2.27 22.98 -23.50
N TYR A 743 3.52 23.40 -23.29
CA TYR A 743 3.87 24.47 -22.33
C TYR A 743 3.73 25.87 -22.90
N ARG A 744 4.19 26.08 -24.13
CA ARG A 744 4.27 27.44 -24.75
C ARG A 744 2.96 27.93 -25.34
N ILE A 745 2.14 27.01 -25.83
CA ILE A 745 0.89 27.35 -26.54
C ILE A 745 -0.33 27.00 -25.69
N TYR A 746 -0.34 25.78 -25.12
CA TYR A 746 -1.53 25.28 -24.43
C TYR A 746 -1.53 25.57 -22.91
N GLY A 747 -0.44 26.08 -22.37
CA GLY A 747 -0.39 26.63 -21.03
C GLY A 747 -0.26 25.57 -19.92
N VAL A 748 0.29 24.39 -20.23
CA VAL A 748 0.67 23.42 -19.19
C VAL A 748 1.63 24.09 -18.20
N GLN A 749 1.44 23.85 -16.91
CA GLN A 749 2.19 24.50 -15.85
C GLN A 749 3.65 24.04 -15.85
N GLN A 750 4.57 24.99 -15.90
CA GLN A 750 6.01 24.73 -16.00
C GLN A 750 6.60 24.07 -14.75
N THR A 751 6.02 24.35 -13.59
CA THR A 751 6.47 23.78 -12.32
C THR A 751 5.28 23.52 -11.40
N VAL A 752 5.13 22.27 -10.97
CA VAL A 752 4.25 21.82 -9.92
C VAL A 752 5.13 21.33 -8.77
N ALA A 753 5.03 21.95 -7.62
CA ALA A 753 5.92 21.66 -6.49
C ALA A 753 5.75 20.22 -5.98
N ASP A 754 4.50 19.76 -5.90
CA ASP A 754 4.11 18.43 -5.46
C ASP A 754 2.82 18.03 -6.19
N PHE A 755 2.92 16.98 -7.03
CA PHE A 755 1.77 16.53 -7.80
C PHE A 755 0.71 15.88 -6.90
N TYR A 756 1.11 15.05 -5.92
CA TYR A 756 0.17 14.40 -5.02
C TYR A 756 -0.74 15.42 -4.32
N ASN A 757 -0.18 16.45 -3.71
CA ASN A 757 -0.97 17.48 -3.05
C ASN A 757 -1.84 18.27 -4.05
N SER A 758 -1.29 18.65 -5.20
CA SER A 758 -2.03 19.40 -6.23
C SER A 758 -3.18 18.59 -6.82
N PHE A 759 -3.00 17.28 -6.96
CA PHE A 759 -4.04 16.34 -7.39
C PHE A 759 -5.09 16.14 -6.31
N ARG A 760 -4.65 15.89 -5.08
CA ARG A 760 -5.51 15.69 -3.91
C ARG A 760 -6.49 16.86 -3.74
N TYR A 761 -6.01 18.09 -3.86
CA TYR A 761 -6.83 19.30 -3.70
C TYR A 761 -7.46 19.82 -5.00
N GLY A 762 -7.26 19.14 -6.12
CA GLY A 762 -7.95 19.40 -7.39
C GLY A 762 -7.43 20.62 -8.18
N ASP A 763 -6.22 21.11 -7.89
CA ASP A 763 -5.57 22.13 -8.72
C ASP A 763 -5.03 21.54 -10.01
N VAL A 764 -4.60 20.30 -9.94
CA VAL A 764 -4.08 19.52 -11.07
C VAL A 764 -4.84 18.19 -11.13
N PRO A 765 -6.08 18.20 -11.65
CA PRO A 765 -6.96 17.02 -11.62
C PRO A 765 -6.56 15.90 -12.58
N LEU A 766 -5.54 16.11 -13.40
CA LEU A 766 -4.98 15.16 -14.36
C LEU A 766 -3.46 15.20 -14.30
N GLY A 767 -2.81 14.05 -14.41
CA GLY A 767 -1.35 14.04 -14.53
C GLY A 767 -0.75 12.66 -14.70
N ILE A 768 0.38 12.58 -15.41
CA ILE A 768 1.15 11.35 -15.56
C ILE A 768 2.09 11.20 -14.36
N SER A 769 1.95 10.09 -13.65
CA SER A 769 2.80 9.79 -12.49
C SER A 769 2.94 8.27 -12.29
N GLY A 770 3.77 7.90 -11.32
CA GLY A 770 4.15 6.51 -11.08
C GLY A 770 3.65 5.92 -9.76
N PHE A 771 4.27 4.81 -9.39
CA PHE A 771 3.92 3.97 -8.25
C PHE A 771 3.89 4.71 -6.90
N THR A 772 4.83 5.63 -6.67
CA THR A 772 4.85 6.40 -5.41
C THR A 772 3.57 7.20 -5.20
N THR A 773 3.07 7.86 -6.26
CA THR A 773 1.80 8.59 -6.20
C THR A 773 0.64 7.64 -5.94
N TYR A 774 0.65 6.45 -6.55
CA TYR A 774 -0.35 5.42 -6.32
C TYR A 774 -0.47 5.04 -4.84
N LEU A 775 0.66 4.73 -4.20
CA LEU A 775 0.70 4.42 -2.77
C LEU A 775 0.22 5.59 -1.89
N GLN A 776 0.64 6.81 -2.23
CA GLN A 776 0.21 8.01 -1.49
C GLN A 776 -1.31 8.20 -1.58
N MET A 777 -1.91 7.99 -2.75
CA MET A 777 -3.36 8.07 -2.94
C MET A 777 -4.10 7.03 -2.12
N GLN A 778 -3.62 5.79 -2.08
CA GLN A 778 -4.25 4.72 -1.31
C GLN A 778 -4.15 4.92 0.21
N VAL A 779 -3.03 5.43 0.70
CA VAL A 779 -2.75 5.47 2.15
C VAL A 779 -3.09 6.81 2.78
N ALA A 780 -2.88 7.93 2.07
CA ALA A 780 -2.89 9.25 2.69
C ALA A 780 -4.04 10.17 2.22
N ALA A 781 -4.90 9.73 1.31
CA ALA A 781 -6.02 10.51 0.79
C ALA A 781 -7.38 9.79 0.91
N PRO A 782 -7.82 9.42 2.13
CA PRO A 782 -9.05 8.65 2.33
C PRO A 782 -10.30 9.36 1.85
N GLU A 783 -10.30 10.69 1.83
CA GLU A 783 -11.41 11.50 1.34
C GLU A 783 -11.61 11.41 -0.18
N LEU A 784 -10.66 10.83 -0.89
CA LEU A 784 -10.72 10.65 -2.34
C LEU A 784 -11.10 9.21 -2.75
N GLU A 785 -11.40 8.33 -1.82
CA GLU A 785 -11.86 6.97 -2.15
C GLU A 785 -13.06 7.04 -3.11
N GLY A 786 -12.99 6.28 -4.21
CA GLY A 786 -14.01 6.29 -5.27
C GLY A 786 -14.10 7.56 -6.13
N ARG A 787 -13.21 8.57 -5.94
CA ARG A 787 -13.24 9.85 -6.66
C ARG A 787 -12.09 10.05 -7.64
N TRP A 788 -11.13 9.16 -7.66
CA TRP A 788 -10.01 9.16 -8.58
C TRP A 788 -9.83 7.79 -9.24
N ASN A 789 -9.14 7.81 -10.36
CA ASN A 789 -8.84 6.57 -11.09
C ASN A 789 -7.55 6.76 -11.90
N ILE A 790 -7.09 5.69 -12.57
CA ILE A 790 -5.99 5.73 -13.51
C ILE A 790 -6.45 5.32 -14.91
N ALA A 791 -5.71 5.75 -15.91
CA ALA A 791 -5.90 5.38 -17.32
C ALA A 791 -4.53 5.24 -17.99
N LEU A 792 -4.51 4.71 -19.20
CA LEU A 792 -3.30 4.71 -20.03
C LEU A 792 -2.82 6.14 -20.26
N ALA A 793 -1.51 6.34 -20.32
CA ALA A 793 -0.93 7.64 -20.65
C ALA A 793 -1.39 8.10 -22.04
N PRO A 794 -1.64 9.42 -22.24
CA PRO A 794 -1.94 9.96 -23.56
C PRO A 794 -0.83 9.66 -24.57
N GLY A 795 -1.22 9.40 -25.82
CA GLY A 795 -0.31 9.05 -26.90
C GLY A 795 -0.49 9.90 -28.14
N VAL A 796 0.19 9.50 -29.20
CA VAL A 796 0.08 10.09 -30.54
C VAL A 796 -0.67 9.14 -31.45
N GLU A 797 -1.79 9.59 -32.02
CA GLU A 797 -2.57 8.83 -32.99
C GLU A 797 -1.78 8.70 -34.31
N GLN A 798 -1.73 7.49 -34.82
CA GLN A 798 -1.04 7.14 -36.07
C GLN A 798 -2.01 7.17 -37.26
N GLU A 799 -1.47 7.12 -38.47
CA GLU A 799 -2.27 7.12 -39.72
C GLU A 799 -3.27 5.95 -39.85
N ASP A 800 -3.00 4.84 -39.15
CA ASP A 800 -3.86 3.66 -39.13
C ASP A 800 -4.93 3.69 -38.05
N GLY A 801 -4.96 4.76 -37.22
CA GLY A 801 -5.86 4.94 -36.10
C GLY A 801 -5.38 4.29 -34.78
N SER A 802 -4.22 3.64 -34.77
CA SER A 802 -3.59 3.19 -33.52
C SER A 802 -3.00 4.37 -32.76
N ILE A 803 -2.91 4.23 -31.41
CA ILE A 803 -2.33 5.27 -30.57
C ILE A 803 -1.03 4.74 -29.95
N LEU A 804 0.09 5.36 -30.27
CA LEU A 804 1.37 5.07 -29.63
C LEU A 804 1.43 5.75 -28.27
N ARG A 805 1.37 4.96 -27.19
CA ARG A 805 1.35 5.41 -25.80
C ARG A 805 2.65 5.10 -25.06
N TYR A 806 3.77 5.09 -25.77
CA TYR A 806 5.06 4.71 -25.20
C TYR A 806 5.41 5.53 -23.95
N GLN A 807 5.76 4.83 -22.88
CA GLN A 807 6.32 5.39 -21.67
C GLN A 807 7.61 4.65 -21.31
N MET A 808 8.48 5.31 -20.55
CA MET A 808 9.70 4.71 -20.04
C MET A 808 9.50 4.36 -18.57
N ALA A 809 9.99 3.19 -18.15
CA ALA A 809 9.93 2.78 -16.76
C ALA A 809 11.21 3.19 -16.00
N ASN A 810 11.04 3.58 -14.74
CA ASN A 810 12.16 3.76 -13.82
C ASN A 810 12.36 2.44 -13.07
N SER A 811 13.32 1.64 -13.51
CA SER A 811 13.53 0.27 -13.05
C SER A 811 14.74 0.15 -12.12
N THR A 812 14.75 -0.91 -11.27
CA THR A 812 15.97 -1.37 -10.61
C THR A 812 16.40 -2.72 -11.17
N ALA A 813 17.70 -2.95 -11.19
CA ALA A 813 18.30 -4.11 -11.85
C ALA A 813 19.13 -4.96 -10.88
N CYS A 814 19.24 -6.23 -11.23
CA CYS A 814 20.16 -7.20 -10.65
C CYS A 814 21.33 -7.41 -11.61
N MET A 815 22.50 -7.72 -11.09
CA MET A 815 23.66 -8.09 -11.90
C MET A 815 24.56 -9.09 -11.19
N ILE A 816 25.33 -9.84 -11.98
CA ILE A 816 26.39 -10.75 -11.54
C ILE A 816 27.74 -10.15 -11.92
N PHE A 817 28.73 -10.27 -11.06
CA PHE A 817 30.09 -9.82 -11.38
C PHE A 817 30.87 -10.86 -12.19
N GLU A 818 31.64 -10.41 -13.17
CA GLU A 818 32.46 -11.26 -14.02
C GLU A 818 33.52 -12.08 -13.25
N ASN A 819 34.05 -11.52 -12.15
CA ASN A 819 35.08 -12.17 -11.35
C ASN A 819 34.55 -13.05 -10.20
N THR A 820 33.26 -13.41 -10.19
CA THR A 820 32.70 -14.33 -9.18
C THR A 820 33.33 -15.73 -9.28
N ASN A 821 33.53 -16.36 -8.13
CA ASN A 821 33.90 -17.77 -8.07
C ASN A 821 32.69 -18.73 -8.00
N PHE A 822 31.48 -18.15 -7.94
CA PHE A 822 30.18 -18.84 -7.83
C PHE A 822 29.32 -18.55 -9.07
N GLU A 823 29.85 -18.79 -10.25
CA GLU A 823 29.22 -18.41 -11.50
C GLU A 823 27.83 -19.06 -11.69
N GLN A 824 27.75 -20.36 -11.55
CA GLN A 824 26.50 -21.11 -11.71
C GLN A 824 25.53 -20.83 -10.54
N GLU A 825 26.03 -20.81 -9.32
CA GLU A 825 25.24 -20.55 -8.11
C GLU A 825 24.67 -19.10 -8.11
N SER A 826 25.40 -18.15 -8.64
CA SER A 826 24.93 -16.77 -8.82
C SER A 826 23.74 -16.68 -9.77
N TRP A 827 23.82 -17.43 -10.90
CA TRP A 827 22.70 -17.49 -11.84
C TRP A 827 21.50 -18.23 -11.25
N GLU A 828 21.70 -19.38 -10.61
CA GLU A 828 20.61 -20.12 -9.97
C GLU A 828 19.92 -19.29 -8.88
N PHE A 829 20.69 -18.52 -8.09
CA PHE A 829 20.15 -17.60 -7.11
C PHE A 829 19.35 -16.48 -7.79
N LEU A 830 19.88 -15.85 -8.82
CA LEU A 830 19.22 -14.78 -9.53
C LEU A 830 17.95 -15.26 -10.23
N LYS A 831 17.99 -16.45 -10.84
CA LYS A 831 16.82 -17.09 -11.46
C LYS A 831 15.73 -17.39 -10.43
N TRP A 832 16.11 -17.94 -9.27
CA TRP A 832 15.17 -18.14 -8.16
C TRP A 832 14.57 -16.83 -7.69
N TRP A 833 15.39 -15.79 -7.47
CA TRP A 833 14.92 -14.48 -7.03
C TRP A 833 13.92 -13.86 -8.02
N LEU A 834 14.21 -13.93 -9.31
CA LEU A 834 13.39 -13.35 -10.37
C LEU A 834 12.16 -14.20 -10.72
N SER A 835 12.01 -15.42 -10.20
CA SER A 835 10.84 -16.26 -10.50
C SER A 835 9.54 -15.63 -9.99
N ALA A 836 8.45 -15.84 -10.71
CA ALA A 836 7.13 -15.32 -10.34
C ALA A 836 6.71 -15.77 -8.94
N GLU A 837 7.00 -17.02 -8.57
CA GLU A 837 6.71 -17.57 -7.24
C GLU A 837 7.43 -16.78 -6.14
N THR A 838 8.76 -16.58 -6.29
CA THR A 838 9.56 -15.86 -5.28
C THR A 838 9.19 -14.38 -5.21
N GLN A 839 8.98 -13.73 -6.36
CA GLN A 839 8.56 -12.32 -6.42
C GLN A 839 7.20 -12.10 -5.76
N LEU A 840 6.26 -13.02 -5.97
CA LEU A 840 4.94 -12.96 -5.35
C LEU A 840 5.00 -13.21 -3.84
N GLU A 841 5.75 -14.24 -3.40
CA GLU A 841 5.91 -14.56 -1.99
C GLU A 841 6.62 -13.42 -1.24
N TYR A 842 7.66 -12.85 -1.84
CA TYR A 842 8.35 -11.69 -1.28
C TYR A 842 7.44 -10.45 -1.17
N ALA A 843 6.68 -10.16 -2.22
CA ALA A 843 5.70 -9.06 -2.22
C ALA A 843 4.67 -9.24 -1.10
N TYR A 844 4.14 -10.44 -0.96
CA TYR A 844 3.20 -10.79 0.09
C TYR A 844 3.82 -10.65 1.49
N MET A 845 5.03 -11.17 1.70
CA MET A 845 5.73 -11.06 2.98
C MET A 845 6.03 -9.60 3.34
N MET A 846 6.42 -8.77 2.38
CA MET A 846 6.67 -7.33 2.60
C MET A 846 5.39 -6.62 3.04
N GLU A 847 4.31 -6.77 2.29
CA GLU A 847 3.04 -6.09 2.59
C GLU A 847 2.40 -6.62 3.88
N SER A 848 2.38 -7.94 4.10
CA SER A 848 1.84 -8.54 5.33
C SER A 848 2.70 -8.24 6.58
N THR A 849 3.99 -7.91 6.42
CA THR A 849 4.88 -7.59 7.54
C THR A 849 4.94 -6.10 7.86
N TYR A 850 4.96 -5.25 6.85
CA TYR A 850 5.20 -3.80 7.02
C TYR A 850 4.03 -2.93 6.54
N GLY A 851 3.01 -3.50 5.93
CA GLY A 851 1.82 -2.82 5.41
C GLY A 851 1.96 -2.33 3.98
N VAL A 852 0.86 -1.78 3.46
CA VAL A 852 0.71 -1.33 2.05
C VAL A 852 1.80 -0.35 1.60
N THR A 853 2.35 0.45 2.52
CA THR A 853 3.45 1.39 2.22
C THR A 853 4.74 0.69 1.77
N TYR A 854 4.88 -0.60 2.06
CA TYR A 854 6.01 -1.44 1.64
C TYR A 854 5.65 -2.39 0.51
N ARG A 855 4.54 -2.14 -0.19
CA ARG A 855 4.12 -2.93 -1.35
C ARG A 855 5.26 -3.04 -2.36
N TRP A 856 5.53 -4.25 -2.81
CA TRP A 856 6.60 -4.55 -3.74
C TRP A 856 6.15 -4.31 -5.18
N ASN A 857 6.88 -3.48 -5.90
CA ASN A 857 6.59 -3.15 -7.30
C ASN A 857 7.43 -4.02 -8.23
N THR A 858 7.16 -5.32 -8.25
CA THR A 858 7.88 -6.27 -9.10
C THR A 858 7.71 -5.95 -10.58
N ALA A 859 8.78 -6.16 -11.37
CA ALA A 859 8.73 -6.13 -12.83
C ALA A 859 8.22 -7.46 -13.44
N ASN A 860 8.11 -8.52 -12.62
CA ASN A 860 7.58 -9.80 -13.06
C ASN A 860 6.08 -9.68 -13.32
N THR A 861 5.67 -9.78 -14.59
CA THR A 861 4.28 -9.55 -15.03
C THR A 861 3.31 -10.61 -14.49
N GLN A 862 3.77 -11.85 -14.34
CA GLN A 862 2.97 -12.94 -13.78
C GLN A 862 2.74 -12.77 -12.28
N ALA A 863 3.76 -12.32 -11.54
CA ALA A 863 3.63 -11.99 -10.13
C ALA A 863 2.77 -10.73 -9.94
N PHE A 864 3.00 -9.67 -10.72
CA PHE A 864 2.23 -8.43 -10.63
C PHE A 864 0.73 -8.65 -10.85
N ALA A 865 0.36 -9.51 -11.80
CA ALA A 865 -1.04 -9.88 -12.08
C ALA A 865 -1.76 -10.49 -10.87
N GLN A 866 -1.03 -11.01 -9.88
CA GLN A 866 -1.57 -11.63 -8.68
C GLN A 866 -1.52 -10.72 -7.45
N LEU A 867 -0.86 -9.54 -7.53
CA LEU A 867 -0.77 -8.60 -6.42
C LEU A 867 -2.15 -7.99 -6.06
N PRO A 868 -2.33 -7.54 -4.80
CA PRO A 868 -3.62 -7.03 -4.31
C PRO A 868 -3.90 -5.58 -4.76
N TYR A 869 -3.85 -5.34 -6.06
CA TYR A 869 -4.36 -4.12 -6.68
C TYR A 869 -5.81 -4.31 -7.13
N PRO A 870 -6.63 -3.24 -7.19
CA PRO A 870 -7.90 -3.27 -7.90
C PRO A 870 -7.70 -3.82 -9.32
N GLU A 871 -8.55 -4.74 -9.73
CA GLU A 871 -8.36 -5.46 -10.99
C GLU A 871 -8.29 -4.52 -12.21
N ALA A 872 -9.15 -3.50 -12.24
CA ALA A 872 -9.12 -2.49 -13.29
C ALA A 872 -7.77 -1.76 -13.37
N HIS A 873 -7.17 -1.42 -12.21
CA HIS A 873 -5.86 -0.76 -12.16
C HIS A 873 -4.73 -1.69 -12.61
N LYS A 874 -4.77 -2.98 -12.22
CA LYS A 874 -3.79 -3.98 -12.68
C LYS A 874 -3.76 -4.08 -14.21
N GLN A 875 -4.94 -4.16 -14.84
CA GLN A 875 -5.05 -4.26 -16.30
C GLN A 875 -4.44 -3.04 -16.97
N ILE A 876 -4.73 -1.83 -16.47
CA ILE A 876 -4.16 -0.59 -17.04
C ILE A 876 -2.63 -0.57 -16.90
N VAL A 877 -2.09 -0.99 -15.76
CA VAL A 877 -0.63 -1.03 -15.57
C VAL A 877 0.03 -2.05 -16.49
N LEU A 878 -0.53 -3.26 -16.60
CA LEU A 878 0.00 -4.30 -17.47
C LEU A 878 -0.06 -3.87 -18.95
N GLU A 879 -1.18 -3.28 -19.40
CA GLU A 879 -1.32 -2.74 -20.75
C GLU A 879 -0.35 -1.57 -21.00
N GLN A 880 -0.10 -0.71 -19.99
CA GLN A 880 0.90 0.35 -20.11
C GLN A 880 2.32 -0.23 -20.24
N TRP A 881 2.61 -1.33 -19.58
CA TRP A 881 3.90 -2.03 -19.73
C TRP A 881 4.06 -2.70 -21.10
N GLU A 882 2.99 -3.14 -21.75
CA GLU A 882 3.03 -3.56 -23.15
C GLU A 882 3.42 -2.40 -24.10
N ASN A 883 3.11 -1.16 -23.68
CA ASN A 883 3.48 0.08 -24.34
C ASN A 883 4.77 0.71 -23.77
N GLN A 884 5.66 -0.09 -23.21
CA GLN A 884 6.96 0.37 -22.73
C GLN A 884 7.93 0.54 -23.91
N LYS A 885 8.70 1.63 -23.87
CA LYS A 885 9.82 1.85 -24.79
C LYS A 885 11.00 2.41 -24.00
N GLU A 886 12.08 1.65 -23.97
CA GLU A 886 13.27 2.03 -23.22
C GLU A 886 14.34 2.65 -24.13
N ASN A 887 15.26 3.35 -23.51
CA ASN A 887 16.31 3.99 -24.26
C ASN A 887 17.53 3.08 -24.46
N LEU A 888 18.05 3.10 -25.66
CA LEU A 888 19.32 2.47 -26.00
C LEU A 888 20.46 3.10 -25.21
N ARG A 889 21.32 2.29 -24.60
CA ARG A 889 22.44 2.80 -23.81
C ARG A 889 23.64 3.17 -24.63
N HIS A 890 24.22 4.29 -24.26
CA HIS A 890 25.42 4.84 -24.92
C HIS A 890 26.37 5.44 -23.88
N PRO A 891 27.70 5.35 -24.04
CA PRO A 891 28.65 5.91 -23.08
C PRO A 891 28.54 7.42 -22.87
N ALA A 892 27.99 8.15 -23.85
CA ALA A 892 27.73 9.59 -23.77
C ALA A 892 26.31 9.95 -23.29
N MET A 893 25.51 8.97 -22.82
CA MET A 893 24.10 9.12 -22.49
C MET A 893 23.80 10.31 -21.61
N TYR A 894 24.59 10.53 -20.57
CA TYR A 894 24.40 11.68 -19.67
C TYR A 894 24.37 13.02 -20.42
N MET A 895 25.25 13.22 -21.42
CA MET A 895 25.25 14.46 -22.21
C MET A 895 24.04 14.53 -23.14
N VAL A 896 23.66 13.41 -23.75
CA VAL A 896 22.49 13.33 -24.62
C VAL A 896 21.24 13.73 -23.84
N GLU A 897 20.99 13.11 -22.70
CA GLU A 897 19.88 13.45 -21.81
C GLU A 897 19.92 14.91 -21.35
N ARG A 898 21.11 15.41 -20.97
CA ARG A 898 21.28 16.79 -20.52
C ARG A 898 20.95 17.79 -21.61
N GLU A 899 21.39 17.54 -22.84
CA GLU A 899 21.13 18.47 -23.93
C GLU A 899 19.66 18.48 -24.36
N LEU A 900 18.97 17.33 -24.25
CA LEU A 900 17.52 17.27 -24.45
C LEU A 900 16.76 18.07 -23.35
N SER A 901 17.20 17.93 -22.09
CA SER A 901 16.70 18.77 -20.99
C SER A 901 16.94 20.27 -21.23
N ASN A 902 18.13 20.61 -21.74
CA ASN A 902 18.49 22.01 -22.06
C ASN A 902 17.61 22.59 -23.18
N ILE A 903 17.24 21.80 -24.20
CA ILE A 903 16.31 22.27 -25.24
C ILE A 903 14.99 22.72 -24.57
N TRP A 904 14.42 21.87 -23.68
CA TRP A 904 13.18 22.22 -23.00
C TRP A 904 13.34 23.49 -22.14
N LEU A 905 14.38 23.55 -21.29
CA LEU A 905 14.65 24.68 -20.40
C LEU A 905 14.83 25.99 -21.20
N ASN A 906 15.66 25.97 -22.23
CA ASN A 906 15.98 27.19 -22.99
C ASN A 906 14.77 27.68 -23.78
N VAL A 907 13.99 26.77 -24.41
CA VAL A 907 12.83 27.21 -25.18
C VAL A 907 11.64 27.55 -24.29
N VAL A 908 11.33 26.74 -23.28
CA VAL A 908 10.15 26.96 -22.44
C VAL A 908 10.37 28.06 -21.41
N ILE A 909 11.49 28.07 -20.71
CA ILE A 909 11.78 29.04 -19.64
C ILE A 909 12.42 30.31 -20.17
N ASN A 910 13.49 30.17 -20.98
CA ASN A 910 14.25 31.34 -21.45
C ASN A 910 13.69 31.95 -22.74
N SER A 911 12.71 31.29 -23.38
CA SER A 911 12.07 31.74 -24.63
C SER A 911 12.98 31.77 -25.85
N ASP A 912 14.00 30.94 -25.89
CA ASP A 912 14.88 30.77 -27.03
C ASP A 912 14.16 30.07 -28.21
N THR A 913 14.76 30.17 -29.40
CA THR A 913 14.19 29.57 -30.60
C THR A 913 14.47 28.08 -30.68
N LEU A 914 13.43 27.24 -30.85
CA LEU A 914 13.52 25.78 -30.87
C LEU A 914 14.59 25.25 -31.86
N VAL A 915 14.58 25.71 -33.10
CA VAL A 915 15.54 25.26 -34.14
C VAL A 915 16.99 25.53 -33.70
N THR A 916 17.27 26.73 -33.17
CA THR A 916 18.63 27.10 -32.69
C THR A 916 19.07 26.20 -31.52
N GLU A 917 18.15 25.84 -30.63
CA GLU A 917 18.47 24.98 -29.50
C GLU A 917 18.67 23.51 -29.90
N ILE A 918 17.93 23.01 -30.89
CA ILE A 918 18.16 21.67 -31.47
C ILE A 918 19.56 21.63 -32.11
N ASP A 919 19.91 22.62 -32.94
CA ASP A 919 21.24 22.70 -33.58
C ASP A 919 22.37 22.74 -32.53
N ARG A 920 22.23 23.58 -31.51
CA ARG A 920 23.20 23.69 -30.40
C ARG A 920 23.34 22.34 -29.66
N ALA A 921 22.24 21.75 -29.25
CA ALA A 921 22.21 20.47 -28.53
C ALA A 921 22.80 19.32 -29.34
N THR A 922 22.52 19.27 -30.63
CA THR A 922 23.09 18.27 -31.55
C THR A 922 24.61 18.38 -31.62
N ILE A 923 25.16 19.61 -31.72
CA ILE A 923 26.60 19.83 -31.76
C ILE A 923 27.27 19.40 -30.44
N GLU A 924 26.69 19.80 -29.30
CA GLU A 924 27.30 19.52 -27.99
C GLU A 924 27.21 18.00 -27.65
N ALA A 925 26.08 17.36 -27.91
CA ALA A 925 25.90 15.92 -27.71
C ALA A 925 26.85 15.10 -28.62
N ASN A 926 26.94 15.45 -29.90
CA ASN A 926 27.85 14.76 -30.82
C ASN A 926 29.33 14.95 -30.48
N ARG A 927 29.70 16.10 -29.90
CA ARG A 927 31.07 16.31 -29.39
C ARG A 927 31.40 15.33 -28.25
N GLU A 928 30.49 15.10 -27.34
CA GLU A 928 30.67 14.15 -26.24
C GLU A 928 30.61 12.71 -26.71
N ILE A 929 29.71 12.37 -27.63
CA ILE A 929 29.66 11.06 -28.28
C ILE A 929 31.03 10.72 -28.86
N LEU A 930 31.57 11.59 -29.70
CA LEU A 930 32.91 11.40 -30.28
C LEU A 930 33.98 11.19 -29.22
N ARG A 931 34.00 12.02 -28.16
CA ARG A 931 34.96 11.89 -27.07
C ARG A 931 34.85 10.53 -26.37
N LYS A 932 33.66 10.10 -26.05
CA LYS A 932 33.42 8.82 -25.38
C LYS A 932 33.74 7.63 -26.29
N LEU A 933 33.33 7.68 -27.52
CA LEU A 933 33.63 6.62 -28.48
C LEU A 933 35.12 6.48 -28.78
N GLN A 934 35.90 7.59 -28.70
CA GLN A 934 37.40 7.53 -28.73
C GLN A 934 37.93 6.86 -27.46
N GLU A 935 37.36 7.19 -26.28
CA GLU A 935 37.78 6.60 -24.99
C GLU A 935 37.62 5.08 -25.00
N PHE A 936 36.55 4.56 -25.62
CA PHE A 936 36.23 3.14 -25.69
C PHE A 936 36.67 2.46 -27.00
N GLY A 937 37.45 3.12 -27.84
CA GLY A 937 38.08 2.49 -29.00
C GLY A 937 37.21 2.30 -30.23
N TYR A 938 36.12 3.04 -30.38
CA TYR A 938 35.27 3.06 -31.56
C TYR A 938 35.75 4.06 -32.61
N TYR A 939 36.53 5.07 -32.20
CA TYR A 939 37.25 6.00 -33.04
C TYR A 939 38.75 5.99 -32.72
N ASP A 940 39.57 6.20 -33.75
CA ASP A 940 41.00 6.42 -33.55
C ASP A 940 41.32 7.86 -33.07
N SER A 941 42.58 8.13 -32.78
CA SER A 941 43.06 9.47 -32.33
C SER A 941 42.88 10.55 -33.40
N GLU A 942 42.73 10.19 -34.68
CA GLU A 942 42.51 11.08 -35.82
C GLU A 942 41.02 11.26 -36.12
N LYS A 943 40.14 10.70 -35.30
CA LYS A 943 38.67 10.72 -35.43
C LYS A 943 38.13 9.93 -36.64
N ASN A 944 38.82 8.91 -37.07
CA ASN A 944 38.29 7.97 -38.04
C ASN A 944 37.53 6.88 -37.31
N VAL A 945 36.40 6.45 -37.89
CA VAL A 945 35.60 5.35 -37.34
C VAL A 945 36.38 4.04 -37.47
N ILE A 946 36.57 3.32 -36.36
CA ILE A 946 37.16 1.97 -36.32
C ILE A 946 36.06 0.94 -36.47
N LYS A 947 34.98 1.10 -35.72
CA LYS A 947 33.78 0.26 -35.74
C LYS A 947 32.54 1.06 -35.36
N ASN A 948 31.35 0.67 -35.80
CA ASN A 948 30.11 1.26 -35.35
C ASN A 948 29.90 0.91 -33.89
N TYR A 949 29.14 1.75 -33.16
CA TYR A 949 28.68 1.43 -31.82
C TYR A 949 27.40 0.58 -31.91
N PRO A 950 27.44 -0.73 -31.59
CA PRO A 950 26.28 -1.58 -31.69
C PRO A 950 25.37 -1.33 -30.49
N MET A 951 24.15 -0.90 -30.77
CA MET A 951 23.10 -0.73 -29.78
C MET A 951 22.13 -1.91 -29.88
N MET A 952 21.96 -2.67 -28.79
CA MET A 952 21.03 -3.80 -28.75
C MET A 952 19.60 -3.26 -28.66
N THR A 953 18.82 -3.45 -29.72
CA THR A 953 17.41 -3.07 -29.76
C THR A 953 16.51 -4.21 -29.30
N TYR A 954 15.22 -3.92 -29.04
CA TYR A 954 14.21 -4.92 -28.76
C TYR A 954 14.14 -6.00 -29.84
N GLU A 955 14.15 -5.58 -31.12
CA GLU A 955 14.06 -6.49 -32.26
C GLU A 955 15.25 -7.46 -32.32
N GLN A 956 16.43 -6.99 -31.92
CA GLN A 956 17.62 -7.84 -31.84
C GLN A 956 17.55 -8.82 -30.67
N LEU A 957 17.04 -8.38 -29.50
CA LEU A 957 16.80 -9.28 -28.36
C LEU A 957 15.75 -10.33 -28.71
N ALA A 958 14.66 -9.94 -29.36
CA ALA A 958 13.61 -10.85 -29.78
C ALA A 958 14.12 -11.87 -30.82
N ALA A 959 15.01 -11.47 -31.76
CA ALA A 959 15.60 -12.36 -32.71
C ALA A 959 16.48 -13.45 -32.09
N LEU A 960 17.15 -13.16 -30.95
CA LEU A 960 17.94 -14.18 -30.21
C LEU A 960 17.08 -15.27 -29.57
N LEU A 961 15.76 -15.06 -29.42
CA LEU A 961 14.85 -16.10 -28.92
C LEU A 961 14.44 -17.09 -30.04
N GLU A 962 14.57 -16.69 -31.30
CA GLU A 962 14.21 -17.51 -32.43
C GLU A 962 15.37 -18.41 -32.92
N GLU A 963 16.62 -18.09 -32.49
CA GLU A 963 17.83 -18.88 -32.77
C GLU A 963 18.04 -19.99 -31.73
#